data_ec0ee2252584073b45638b8a26d4916c
#
_entry.id   ec0ee2252584073b45638b8a26d4916c
#
_cell.length_a   1.000
_cell.length_b   1.000
_cell.length_c   1.000
_cell.angle_alpha   90.00
_cell.angle_beta   90.00
_cell.angle_gamma   90.00
#
_symmetry.space_group_name_H-M   'P 1'
#
loop_
_entity.id
_entity.type
_entity.pdbx_description
1 polymer ?
#
loop_
_entity_poly.entity_id
_entity_poly.type
_entity_poly.pdbx_seq_one_letter_code
_entity_poly.pdbx_strand_id
1 'polypeptide(L)'
;MIQYLISILTEGAIFGIMALGLNVIWGWSGDFDLAYYGYVALGAYMTLVLTIGRQPPPAQYILGLQLPYLVALLGAVVSSALMGLVVGLIALRHLRGIYFSIVTLGAVYVLYVFAGQYVPLFDGYNGLSGLFNPMGDALGLDYQSYQYFFLGFCGLLFVLVFIFMARVSGSRFGLVLRSMREDERAAAAFGRDIYLVKLKAYVLGAAFGGLAGGLFAAYLNAFNPTAWSPIEAIVLYSAILVGGRGNIKGVVLGVGIMIVLVQESTRFLPDVPGQPNVVPALREIVIGLVLVLFIRFRPQGLLPERRYIDRLPHGLVDLAPKIDVLTPPDVVASDAISSPAQGRDGVSPLPASGVAAEGVQRSQALALNRAVAPPSASGSAALVVEGLGKHFGGVVAVDDCSFRALKGQVTGLIGPNGAGKSTAIDLISGFKLADAGTVFFEGAAIQGLPPHRISRLGLIRTFQTPREWPALTVLENVLLAHWDPERETLWRGLIGLKGAQREAPEAELVRARAILAELSLDKLSNERAGNLSGGQKRLVEFARIRMAEPQLVILDEPMGGVNPVLGERMAQAIEGFIASGTSVIIVEHNLPFIERVAQQVIVMAQGAVIAAGPFESLRSNQSVIDAYLGEVPI
;
A
#
# COMPACT_ATOMS: atom_id res chain seq x y z
N MET A 1 -43.55 15.94 -5.45
CA MET A 1 -42.89 14.95 -4.57
C MET A 1 -42.17 13.85 -5.37
N ILE A 2 -42.83 13.17 -6.32
CA ILE A 2 -42.20 12.11 -7.14
C ILE A 2 -40.99 12.61 -7.94
N GLN A 3 -41.10 13.73 -8.66
CA GLN A 3 -40.00 14.32 -9.43
C GLN A 3 -38.77 14.66 -8.55
N TYR A 4 -39.02 15.17 -7.35
CA TYR A 4 -37.98 15.46 -6.38
C TYR A 4 -37.26 14.16 -5.92
N LEU A 5 -38.00 13.08 -5.67
CA LEU A 5 -37.41 11.79 -5.31
C LEU A 5 -36.56 11.21 -6.46
N ILE A 6 -37.02 11.36 -7.71
CA ILE A 6 -36.27 10.95 -8.90
C ILE A 6 -34.94 11.71 -8.99
N SER A 7 -34.97 13.03 -8.76
CA SER A 7 -33.78 13.89 -8.78
C SER A 7 -32.77 13.44 -7.72
N ILE A 8 -33.18 13.24 -6.47
CA ILE A 8 -32.33 12.77 -5.37
C ILE A 8 -31.71 11.39 -5.67
N LEU A 9 -32.52 10.47 -6.19
CA LEU A 9 -32.03 9.11 -6.51
C LEU A 9 -31.02 9.15 -7.67
N THR A 10 -31.25 10.01 -8.67
CA THR A 10 -30.32 10.20 -9.78
C THR A 10 -29.00 10.78 -9.29
N GLU A 11 -29.06 11.84 -8.48
CA GLU A 11 -27.90 12.45 -7.85
C GLU A 11 -27.14 11.43 -6.97
N GLY A 12 -27.86 10.71 -6.12
CA GLY A 12 -27.29 9.64 -5.27
C GLY A 12 -26.59 8.53 -6.07
N ALA A 13 -27.12 8.15 -7.25
CA ALA A 13 -26.47 7.20 -8.13
C ALA A 13 -25.16 7.75 -8.72
N ILE A 14 -25.15 9.01 -9.18
CA ILE A 14 -23.97 9.67 -9.75
C ILE A 14 -22.88 9.82 -8.68
N PHE A 15 -23.21 10.36 -7.51
CA PHE A 15 -22.26 10.48 -6.40
C PHE A 15 -21.83 9.12 -5.85
N GLY A 16 -22.69 8.10 -5.97
CA GLY A 16 -22.33 6.71 -5.68
C GLY A 16 -21.19 6.21 -6.57
N ILE A 17 -21.24 6.50 -7.88
CA ILE A 17 -20.16 6.17 -8.82
C ILE A 17 -18.88 6.95 -8.46
N MET A 18 -19.00 8.26 -8.17
CA MET A 18 -17.86 9.09 -7.73
C MET A 18 -17.20 8.51 -6.48
N ALA A 19 -17.98 8.21 -5.45
CA ALA A 19 -17.47 7.69 -4.19
C ALA A 19 -16.83 6.31 -4.35
N LEU A 20 -17.39 5.43 -5.18
CA LEU A 20 -16.81 4.12 -5.47
C LEU A 20 -15.46 4.27 -6.19
N GLY A 21 -15.33 5.18 -7.15
CA GLY A 21 -14.06 5.48 -7.82
C GLY A 21 -13.00 6.03 -6.86
N LEU A 22 -13.35 7.00 -6.02
CA LEU A 22 -12.46 7.53 -4.99
C LEU A 22 -12.05 6.46 -3.96
N ASN A 23 -12.96 5.55 -3.60
CA ASN A 23 -12.68 4.47 -2.68
C ASN A 23 -11.62 3.46 -3.21
N VAL A 24 -11.42 3.35 -4.52
CA VAL A 24 -10.30 2.57 -5.08
C VAL A 24 -8.97 3.23 -4.76
N ILE A 25 -8.88 4.54 -4.99
CA ILE A 25 -7.63 5.31 -4.81
C ILE A 25 -7.32 5.45 -3.32
N TRP A 26 -8.28 5.91 -2.53
CA TRP A 26 -8.06 6.18 -1.11
C TRP A 26 -8.37 4.99 -0.21
N GLY A 27 -9.51 4.33 -0.44
CA GLY A 27 -9.99 3.24 0.42
C GLY A 27 -9.10 2.00 0.35
N TRP A 28 -8.71 1.57 -0.86
CA TRP A 28 -7.94 0.34 -1.06
C TRP A 28 -6.45 0.59 -1.24
N SER A 29 -6.05 1.61 -2.04
CA SER A 29 -4.63 1.91 -2.28
C SER A 29 -4.00 2.73 -1.14
N GLY A 30 -4.79 3.52 -0.42
CA GLY A 30 -4.32 4.34 0.69
C GLY A 30 -3.85 5.74 0.29
N ASP A 31 -3.83 6.07 -0.99
CA ASP A 31 -3.32 7.34 -1.49
C ASP A 31 -4.39 8.44 -1.34
N PHE A 32 -4.11 9.47 -0.56
CA PHE A 32 -5.02 10.60 -0.37
C PHE A 32 -4.88 11.59 -1.52
N ASP A 33 -5.80 11.48 -2.49
CA ASP A 33 -5.74 12.21 -3.76
C ASP A 33 -6.70 13.40 -3.78
N LEU A 34 -6.18 14.61 -3.66
CA LEU A 34 -6.98 15.83 -3.76
C LEU A 34 -7.32 16.22 -5.22
N ALA A 35 -6.77 15.50 -6.21
CA ALA A 35 -7.12 15.69 -7.62
C ALA A 35 -8.43 15.01 -8.03
N TYR A 36 -9.01 14.16 -7.19
CA TYR A 36 -10.11 13.30 -7.63
C TYR A 36 -11.28 14.04 -8.29
N TYR A 37 -11.69 15.17 -7.70
CA TYR A 37 -12.77 15.97 -8.27
C TYR A 37 -12.40 16.60 -9.61
N GLY A 38 -11.11 16.78 -9.91
CA GLY A 38 -10.62 17.20 -11.22
C GLY A 38 -10.85 16.17 -12.33
N TYR A 39 -10.80 14.86 -12.01
CA TYR A 39 -11.17 13.82 -12.98
C TYR A 39 -12.67 13.83 -13.28
N VAL A 40 -13.48 14.12 -12.28
CA VAL A 40 -14.93 14.33 -12.45
C VAL A 40 -15.18 15.54 -13.34
N ALA A 41 -14.52 16.67 -13.07
CA ALA A 41 -14.64 17.88 -13.85
C ALA A 41 -14.19 17.68 -15.29
N LEU A 42 -13.05 17.02 -15.51
CA LEU A 42 -12.57 16.72 -16.87
C LEU A 42 -13.58 15.85 -17.62
N GLY A 43 -14.17 14.85 -16.97
CA GLY A 43 -15.23 14.03 -17.56
C GLY A 43 -16.46 14.84 -17.94
N ALA A 44 -16.90 15.75 -17.08
CA ALA A 44 -18.02 16.65 -17.33
C ALA A 44 -17.75 17.56 -18.53
N TYR A 45 -16.60 18.24 -18.55
CA TYR A 45 -16.20 19.10 -19.68
C TYR A 45 -16.07 18.32 -20.98
N MET A 46 -15.42 17.17 -20.97
CA MET A 46 -15.27 16.35 -22.18
C MET A 46 -16.61 15.89 -22.73
N THR A 47 -17.56 15.54 -21.87
CA THR A 47 -18.91 15.20 -22.32
C THR A 47 -19.57 16.39 -23.02
N LEU A 48 -19.53 17.58 -22.41
CA LEU A 48 -20.11 18.78 -23.00
C LEU A 48 -19.40 19.18 -24.30
N VAL A 49 -18.07 19.25 -24.29
CA VAL A 49 -17.25 19.59 -25.47
C VAL A 49 -17.55 18.67 -26.67
N LEU A 50 -17.78 17.38 -26.41
CA LEU A 50 -18.05 16.43 -27.48
C LEU A 50 -19.51 16.42 -27.96
N THR A 51 -20.47 16.82 -27.11
CA THR A 51 -21.92 16.74 -27.43
C THR A 51 -22.56 18.02 -27.90
N ILE A 52 -22.12 19.18 -27.36
CA ILE A 52 -22.77 20.44 -27.69
C ILE A 52 -22.40 20.95 -29.09
N GLY A 53 -23.35 21.60 -29.76
CA GLY A 53 -23.13 22.29 -31.02
C GLY A 53 -22.42 23.63 -30.78
N ARG A 54 -22.10 24.33 -31.90
CA ARG A 54 -21.61 25.71 -31.83
C ARG A 54 -22.65 26.59 -31.17
N GLN A 55 -22.20 27.32 -30.16
CA GLN A 55 -23.07 28.23 -29.42
C GLN A 55 -23.15 29.58 -30.11
N PRO A 56 -24.34 30.25 -30.15
CA PRO A 56 -24.44 31.60 -30.64
C PRO A 56 -23.72 32.59 -29.70
N PRO A 57 -23.23 33.74 -30.25
CA PRO A 57 -22.68 34.78 -29.40
C PRO A 57 -23.65 35.18 -28.27
N PRO A 58 -23.18 35.45 -27.04
CA PRO A 58 -21.79 35.78 -26.66
C PRO A 58 -20.88 34.58 -26.35
N ALA A 59 -21.35 33.34 -26.38
CA ALA A 59 -20.53 32.18 -26.13
C ALA A 59 -19.44 31.98 -27.21
N GLN A 60 -18.24 31.64 -26.83
CA GLN A 60 -17.08 31.55 -27.72
C GLN A 60 -16.61 30.12 -27.99
N TYR A 61 -17.41 29.13 -27.65
CA TYR A 61 -17.10 27.74 -27.91
C TYR A 61 -17.05 27.41 -29.40
N ILE A 62 -15.93 26.83 -29.87
CA ILE A 62 -15.63 26.76 -31.33
C ILE A 62 -15.81 25.35 -31.94
N LEU A 63 -15.73 24.26 -31.18
CA LEU A 63 -15.66 22.91 -31.78
C LEU A 63 -16.97 22.44 -32.40
N GLY A 64 -18.06 22.41 -31.67
CA GLY A 64 -19.39 22.06 -32.20
C GLY A 64 -19.49 20.65 -32.81
N LEU A 65 -18.91 19.65 -32.16
CA LEU A 65 -18.76 18.29 -32.70
C LEU A 65 -20.07 17.49 -32.75
N GLN A 66 -21.02 17.75 -31.87
CA GLN A 66 -22.36 17.11 -31.82
C GLN A 66 -22.32 15.56 -31.85
N LEU A 67 -21.36 14.96 -31.17
CA LEU A 67 -21.27 13.49 -31.10
C LEU A 67 -22.40 12.91 -30.25
N PRO A 68 -22.82 11.65 -30.52
CA PRO A 68 -23.77 10.95 -29.66
C PRO A 68 -23.31 10.89 -28.20
N TYR A 69 -24.23 11.08 -27.26
CA TYR A 69 -23.92 11.16 -25.82
C TYR A 69 -23.11 9.97 -25.30
N LEU A 70 -23.43 8.73 -25.74
CA LEU A 70 -22.68 7.53 -25.32
C LEU A 70 -21.21 7.57 -25.77
N VAL A 71 -20.93 8.13 -26.95
CA VAL A 71 -19.55 8.31 -27.44
C VAL A 71 -18.83 9.36 -26.61
N ALA A 72 -19.52 10.47 -26.29
CA ALA A 72 -18.97 11.50 -25.43
C ALA A 72 -18.71 11.00 -24.00
N LEU A 73 -19.59 10.16 -23.47
CA LEU A 73 -19.40 9.53 -22.16
C LEU A 73 -18.18 8.59 -22.14
N LEU A 74 -17.93 7.84 -23.23
CA LEU A 74 -16.68 7.09 -23.39
C LEU A 74 -15.46 8.02 -23.46
N GLY A 75 -15.59 9.14 -24.18
CA GLY A 75 -14.57 10.20 -24.22
C GLY A 75 -14.24 10.75 -22.82
N ALA A 76 -15.26 10.96 -21.99
CA ALA A 76 -15.10 11.38 -20.59
C ALA A 76 -14.31 10.35 -19.77
N VAL A 77 -14.65 9.06 -19.88
CA VAL A 77 -13.93 7.97 -19.19
C VAL A 77 -12.47 7.90 -19.64
N VAL A 78 -12.22 7.93 -20.96
CA VAL A 78 -10.87 7.83 -21.52
C VAL A 78 -10.01 9.04 -21.15
N SER A 79 -10.53 10.27 -21.28
CA SER A 79 -9.78 11.49 -20.94
C SER A 79 -9.41 11.55 -19.47
N SER A 80 -10.33 11.20 -18.58
CA SER A 80 -10.06 11.16 -17.14
C SER A 80 -9.10 10.02 -16.77
N ALA A 81 -9.21 8.85 -17.40
CA ALA A 81 -8.25 7.76 -17.24
C ALA A 81 -6.84 8.17 -17.71
N LEU A 82 -6.72 8.87 -18.86
CA LEU A 82 -5.44 9.38 -19.35
C LEU A 82 -4.85 10.45 -18.43
N MET A 83 -5.67 11.37 -17.93
CA MET A 83 -5.23 12.34 -16.92
C MET A 83 -4.75 11.63 -15.64
N GLY A 84 -5.51 10.65 -15.14
CA GLY A 84 -5.12 9.82 -14.02
C GLY A 84 -3.82 9.05 -14.28
N LEU A 85 -3.62 8.56 -15.51
CA LEU A 85 -2.37 7.92 -15.92
C LEU A 85 -1.20 8.93 -15.87
N VAL A 86 -1.34 10.12 -16.45
CA VAL A 86 -0.29 11.14 -16.46
C VAL A 86 0.08 11.57 -15.04
N VAL A 87 -0.92 11.93 -14.23
CA VAL A 87 -0.71 12.31 -12.83
C VAL A 87 -0.08 11.16 -12.04
N GLY A 88 -0.58 9.94 -12.23
CA GLY A 88 -0.05 8.75 -11.56
C GLY A 88 1.39 8.42 -11.96
N LEU A 89 1.76 8.56 -13.25
CA LEU A 89 3.13 8.35 -13.73
C LEU A 89 4.12 9.31 -13.08
N ILE A 90 3.70 10.55 -12.85
CA ILE A 90 4.55 11.59 -12.25
C ILE A 90 4.55 11.49 -10.72
N ALA A 91 3.37 11.46 -10.11
CA ALA A 91 3.22 11.59 -8.66
C ALA A 91 3.53 10.30 -7.91
N LEU A 92 2.99 9.13 -8.33
CA LEU A 92 3.15 7.87 -7.59
C LEU A 92 4.59 7.34 -7.57
N ARG A 93 5.41 7.73 -8.54
CA ARG A 93 6.80 7.25 -8.64
C ARG A 93 7.73 7.89 -7.62
N HIS A 94 7.51 9.17 -7.30
CA HIS A 94 8.48 9.96 -6.53
C HIS A 94 7.92 10.50 -5.22
N LEU A 95 6.58 10.56 -5.08
CA LEU A 95 5.93 11.25 -3.97
C LEU A 95 5.17 10.27 -3.08
N ARG A 96 5.18 10.54 -1.78
CA ARG A 96 4.47 9.73 -0.77
C ARG A 96 3.75 10.62 0.23
N GLY A 97 2.62 10.11 0.75
CA GLY A 97 1.86 10.77 1.80
C GLY A 97 1.42 12.18 1.43
N ILE A 98 1.70 13.15 2.27
CA ILE A 98 1.25 14.55 2.13
C ILE A 98 1.78 15.20 0.85
N TYR A 99 3.02 14.92 0.43
CA TYR A 99 3.58 15.50 -0.80
C TYR A 99 2.82 15.05 -2.05
N PHE A 100 2.36 13.80 -2.09
CA PHE A 100 1.48 13.30 -3.14
C PHE A 100 0.18 14.12 -3.20
N SER A 101 -0.49 14.33 -2.06
CA SER A 101 -1.74 15.10 -1.98
C SER A 101 -1.58 16.56 -2.42
N ILE A 102 -0.46 17.20 -2.07
CA ILE A 102 -0.18 18.60 -2.47
C ILE A 102 0.02 18.70 -3.99
N VAL A 103 0.77 17.78 -4.57
CA VAL A 103 1.03 17.81 -6.03
C VAL A 103 -0.24 17.48 -6.82
N THR A 104 -1.06 16.54 -6.35
CA THR A 104 -2.34 16.24 -6.99
C THR A 104 -3.30 17.42 -6.89
N LEU A 105 -3.35 18.14 -5.76
CA LEU A 105 -4.10 19.39 -5.63
C LEU A 105 -3.62 20.45 -6.62
N GLY A 106 -2.28 20.61 -6.76
CA GLY A 106 -1.70 21.52 -7.74
C GLY A 106 -2.10 21.20 -9.18
N ALA A 107 -2.10 19.91 -9.55
CA ALA A 107 -2.51 19.46 -10.88
C ALA A 107 -3.97 19.81 -11.19
N VAL A 108 -4.87 19.64 -10.23
CA VAL A 108 -6.28 20.05 -10.37
C VAL A 108 -6.43 21.56 -10.45
N TYR A 109 -5.68 22.30 -9.66
CA TYR A 109 -5.73 23.76 -9.71
C TYR A 109 -5.26 24.31 -11.06
N VAL A 110 -4.24 23.71 -11.67
CA VAL A 110 -3.82 24.04 -13.04
C VAL A 110 -4.96 23.79 -14.03
N LEU A 111 -5.63 22.64 -13.93
CA LEU A 111 -6.79 22.35 -14.80
C LEU A 111 -7.94 23.34 -14.56
N TYR A 112 -8.22 23.71 -13.31
CA TYR A 112 -9.22 24.70 -12.93
C TYR A 112 -8.95 26.07 -13.58
N VAL A 113 -7.73 26.57 -13.45
CA VAL A 113 -7.31 27.84 -14.05
C VAL A 113 -7.36 27.76 -15.58
N PHE A 114 -6.90 26.64 -16.14
CA PHE A 114 -6.94 26.44 -17.59
C PHE A 114 -8.38 26.46 -18.13
N ALA A 115 -9.29 25.73 -17.48
CA ALA A 115 -10.70 25.74 -17.88
C ALA A 115 -11.36 27.14 -17.76
N GLY A 116 -11.01 27.90 -16.71
CA GLY A 116 -11.50 29.24 -16.49
C GLY A 116 -10.94 30.30 -17.47
N GLN A 117 -9.73 30.07 -18.01
CA GLN A 117 -9.07 31.06 -18.89
C GLN A 117 -9.12 30.70 -20.36
N TYR A 118 -9.25 29.44 -20.74
CA TYR A 118 -9.24 29.00 -22.12
C TYR A 118 -10.66 29.03 -22.73
N VAL A 119 -11.13 30.24 -23.02
CA VAL A 119 -12.48 30.54 -23.52
C VAL A 119 -12.88 29.75 -24.78
N PRO A 120 -12.01 29.57 -25.81
CA PRO A 120 -12.42 28.88 -27.04
C PRO A 120 -12.90 27.44 -26.87
N LEU A 121 -12.50 26.75 -25.81
CA LEU A 121 -12.86 25.36 -25.55
C LEU A 121 -13.88 25.20 -24.41
N PHE A 122 -13.77 26.01 -23.37
CA PHE A 122 -14.55 25.87 -22.14
C PHE A 122 -15.49 27.02 -21.82
N ASP A 123 -15.51 28.05 -22.66
CA ASP A 123 -16.21 29.32 -22.45
C ASP A 123 -15.84 30.04 -21.13
N GLY A 124 -14.64 29.74 -20.64
CA GLY A 124 -14.08 30.34 -19.45
C GLY A 124 -14.91 30.06 -18.18
N TYR A 125 -15.07 31.09 -17.35
CA TYR A 125 -15.87 30.99 -16.11
C TYR A 125 -17.38 30.91 -16.34
N ASN A 126 -17.89 31.24 -17.53
CA ASN A 126 -19.31 31.04 -17.90
C ASN A 126 -19.62 29.53 -17.96
N GLY A 127 -18.63 28.74 -18.39
CA GLY A 127 -18.78 27.30 -18.56
C GLY A 127 -19.61 26.93 -19.80
N LEU A 128 -19.80 25.63 -19.98
CA LEU A 128 -20.56 25.08 -21.10
C LEU A 128 -21.96 24.68 -20.65
N SER A 129 -22.95 24.95 -21.48
CA SER A 129 -24.37 24.61 -21.26
C SER A 129 -25.03 24.15 -22.55
N GLY A 130 -26.21 23.55 -22.44
CA GLY A 130 -26.98 23.16 -23.62
C GLY A 130 -27.01 21.66 -23.92
N LEU A 131 -26.65 20.83 -22.96
CA LEU A 131 -26.84 19.38 -23.06
C LEU A 131 -28.24 19.01 -22.53
N PHE A 132 -29.27 19.41 -23.24
CA PHE A 132 -30.65 19.11 -22.84
C PHE A 132 -31.03 17.69 -23.26
N ASN A 133 -31.62 16.92 -22.32
CA ASN A 133 -32.19 15.60 -22.52
C ASN A 133 -31.33 14.64 -23.41
N PRO A 134 -30.05 14.39 -23.07
CA PRO A 134 -29.20 13.54 -23.91
C PRO A 134 -29.85 12.16 -24.11
N MET A 135 -29.99 11.75 -25.40
CA MET A 135 -30.72 10.57 -25.88
C MET A 135 -32.26 10.72 -25.85
N GLY A 136 -32.84 11.67 -25.12
CA GLY A 136 -34.28 11.82 -24.98
C GLY A 136 -34.96 12.16 -26.31
N ASP A 137 -34.39 13.08 -27.07
CA ASP A 137 -34.90 13.49 -28.37
C ASP A 137 -34.88 12.31 -29.38
N ALA A 138 -33.82 11.51 -29.37
CA ALA A 138 -33.69 10.35 -30.23
C ALA A 138 -34.69 9.22 -29.87
N LEU A 139 -35.14 9.17 -28.62
CA LEU A 139 -36.13 8.20 -28.13
C LEU A 139 -37.56 8.77 -28.15
N GLY A 140 -37.75 10.03 -28.54
CA GLY A 140 -39.08 10.68 -28.56
C GLY A 140 -39.70 10.82 -27.15
N LEU A 141 -38.89 11.00 -26.12
CA LEU A 141 -39.35 11.07 -24.73
C LEU A 141 -39.75 12.52 -24.39
N ASP A 142 -40.91 12.67 -23.78
CA ASP A 142 -41.29 13.92 -23.11
C ASP A 142 -40.46 14.14 -21.84
N TYR A 143 -40.44 15.35 -21.31
CA TYR A 143 -39.62 15.75 -20.18
C TYR A 143 -39.80 14.84 -18.95
N GLN A 144 -41.03 14.42 -18.67
CA GLN A 144 -41.31 13.57 -17.50
C GLN A 144 -40.79 12.13 -17.70
N SER A 145 -41.07 11.56 -18.87
CA SER A 145 -40.57 10.22 -19.24
C SER A 145 -39.04 10.19 -19.30
N TYR A 146 -38.43 11.29 -19.76
CA TYR A 146 -36.97 11.42 -19.75
C TYR A 146 -36.37 11.34 -18.35
N GLN A 147 -36.96 11.94 -17.35
CA GLN A 147 -36.46 11.87 -15.97
C GLN A 147 -36.43 10.43 -15.45
N TYR A 148 -37.46 9.64 -15.71
CA TYR A 148 -37.47 8.21 -15.36
C TYR A 148 -36.44 7.41 -16.14
N PHE A 149 -36.31 7.67 -17.44
CA PHE A 149 -35.30 7.06 -18.28
C PHE A 149 -33.89 7.35 -17.78
N PHE A 150 -33.58 8.62 -17.47
CA PHE A 150 -32.26 9.04 -17.02
C PHE A 150 -31.92 8.47 -15.62
N LEU A 151 -32.89 8.42 -14.72
CA LEU A 151 -32.74 7.69 -13.44
C LEU A 151 -32.42 6.21 -13.66
N GLY A 152 -33.15 5.55 -14.56
CA GLY A 152 -32.89 4.14 -14.91
C GLY A 152 -31.49 3.94 -15.51
N PHE A 153 -31.05 4.84 -16.37
CA PHE A 153 -29.73 4.83 -16.99
C PHE A 153 -28.61 5.03 -15.95
N CYS A 154 -28.71 6.07 -15.12
CA CYS A 154 -27.73 6.31 -14.04
C CYS A 154 -27.73 5.16 -13.01
N GLY A 155 -28.91 4.66 -12.65
CA GLY A 155 -29.05 3.51 -11.74
C GLY A 155 -28.43 2.24 -12.31
N LEU A 156 -28.62 1.97 -13.61
CA LEU A 156 -27.99 0.82 -14.28
C LEU A 156 -26.46 0.92 -14.24
N LEU A 157 -25.90 2.08 -14.59
CA LEU A 157 -24.45 2.30 -14.58
C LEU A 157 -23.91 2.21 -13.14
N PHE A 158 -24.60 2.76 -12.17
CA PHE A 158 -24.23 2.63 -10.75
C PHE A 158 -24.19 1.15 -10.32
N VAL A 159 -25.21 0.36 -10.66
CA VAL A 159 -25.26 -1.08 -10.33
C VAL A 159 -24.13 -1.84 -11.03
N LEU A 160 -23.84 -1.52 -12.28
CA LEU A 160 -22.72 -2.14 -13.03
C LEU A 160 -21.37 -1.81 -12.35
N VAL A 161 -21.14 -0.55 -12.01
CA VAL A 161 -19.92 -0.12 -11.28
C VAL A 161 -19.86 -0.78 -9.91
N PHE A 162 -20.98 -0.85 -9.17
CA PHE A 162 -21.03 -1.51 -7.87
C PHE A 162 -20.67 -3.00 -7.96
N ILE A 163 -21.24 -3.73 -8.95
CA ILE A 163 -20.94 -5.16 -9.18
C ILE A 163 -19.47 -5.33 -9.56
N PHE A 164 -18.97 -4.47 -10.45
CA PHE A 164 -17.56 -4.45 -10.85
C PHE A 164 -16.65 -4.30 -9.62
N MET A 165 -16.90 -3.28 -8.81
CA MET A 165 -16.13 -3.00 -7.61
C MET A 165 -16.23 -4.11 -6.56
N ALA A 166 -17.41 -4.71 -6.41
CA ALA A 166 -17.61 -5.83 -5.49
C ALA A 166 -16.79 -7.05 -5.88
N ARG A 167 -16.65 -7.31 -7.19
CA ARG A 167 -15.78 -8.38 -7.70
C ARG A 167 -14.30 -8.07 -7.49
N VAL A 168 -13.87 -6.87 -7.85
CA VAL A 168 -12.47 -6.44 -7.67
C VAL A 168 -12.08 -6.48 -6.19
N SER A 169 -12.90 -5.94 -5.30
CA SER A 169 -12.66 -5.97 -3.85
C SER A 169 -12.55 -7.40 -3.28
N GLY A 170 -13.28 -8.35 -3.87
CA GLY A 170 -13.24 -9.76 -3.48
C GLY A 170 -12.15 -10.57 -4.16
N SER A 171 -11.36 -9.98 -5.04
CA SER A 171 -10.29 -10.65 -5.77
C SER A 171 -8.94 -10.54 -5.02
N ARG A 172 -7.97 -11.34 -5.48
CA ARG A 172 -6.58 -11.25 -4.99
C ARG A 172 -5.96 -9.88 -5.26
N PHE A 173 -6.31 -9.22 -6.38
CA PHE A 173 -5.90 -7.85 -6.67
C PHE A 173 -6.36 -6.86 -5.58
N GLY A 174 -7.62 -6.94 -5.14
CA GLY A 174 -8.14 -6.11 -4.05
C GLY A 174 -7.46 -6.40 -2.71
N LEU A 175 -7.06 -7.66 -2.45
CA LEU A 175 -6.32 -8.03 -1.26
C LEU A 175 -4.89 -7.47 -1.29
N VAL A 176 -4.22 -7.52 -2.46
CA VAL A 176 -2.88 -6.91 -2.67
C VAL A 176 -2.94 -5.39 -2.45
N LEU A 177 -3.93 -4.69 -3.00
CA LEU A 177 -4.09 -3.24 -2.76
C LEU A 177 -4.20 -2.92 -1.27
N ARG A 178 -4.99 -3.68 -0.52
CA ARG A 178 -5.14 -3.49 0.93
C ARG A 178 -3.85 -3.76 1.70
N SER A 179 -3.10 -4.79 1.32
CA SER A 179 -1.80 -5.07 1.95
C SER A 179 -0.80 -3.93 1.72
N MET A 180 -0.78 -3.36 0.50
CA MET A 180 0.09 -2.23 0.17
C MET A 180 -0.28 -0.95 0.93
N ARG A 181 -1.58 -0.73 1.18
CA ARG A 181 -2.06 0.36 2.02
C ARG A 181 -1.51 0.27 3.45
N GLU A 182 -1.39 -0.95 3.99
CA GLU A 182 -0.88 -1.18 5.34
C GLU A 182 0.65 -1.05 5.41
N ASP A 183 1.37 -1.75 4.53
CA ASP A 183 2.84 -1.66 4.45
C ASP A 183 3.36 -1.97 3.04
N GLU A 184 3.83 -0.91 2.34
CA GLU A 184 4.42 -1.02 1.01
C GLU A 184 5.71 -1.83 0.99
N ARG A 185 6.57 -1.67 2.03
CA ARG A 185 7.87 -2.35 2.07
C ARG A 185 7.67 -3.86 2.24
N ALA A 186 6.74 -4.26 3.11
CA ALA A 186 6.38 -5.66 3.26
C ALA A 186 5.84 -6.24 1.94
N ALA A 187 4.96 -5.54 1.24
CA ALA A 187 4.44 -5.99 -0.04
C ALA A 187 5.54 -6.11 -1.12
N ALA A 188 6.49 -5.18 -1.17
CA ALA A 188 7.63 -5.23 -2.08
C ALA A 188 8.58 -6.40 -1.77
N ALA A 189 8.83 -6.70 -0.48
CA ALA A 189 9.65 -7.82 -0.04
C ALA A 189 9.06 -9.19 -0.42
N PHE A 190 7.74 -9.25 -0.65
CA PHE A 190 7.03 -10.43 -1.16
C PHE A 190 6.64 -10.33 -2.65
N GLY A 191 7.42 -9.59 -3.45
CA GLY A 191 7.37 -9.62 -4.91
C GLY A 191 6.35 -8.70 -5.58
N ARG A 192 5.65 -7.80 -4.86
CA ARG A 192 4.63 -6.91 -5.44
C ARG A 192 5.27 -5.62 -5.96
N ASP A 193 4.96 -5.31 -7.21
CA ASP A 193 5.31 -4.03 -7.81
C ASP A 193 4.33 -2.95 -7.34
N ILE A 194 4.73 -2.21 -6.30
CA ILE A 194 3.91 -1.20 -5.65
C ILE A 194 3.42 -0.16 -6.65
N TYR A 195 4.35 0.32 -7.49
CA TYR A 195 4.07 1.38 -8.44
C TYR A 195 3.02 0.97 -9.48
N LEU A 196 3.20 -0.18 -10.14
CA LEU A 196 2.28 -0.62 -11.18
C LEU A 196 0.89 -0.98 -10.63
N VAL A 197 0.80 -1.56 -9.44
CA VAL A 197 -0.48 -1.92 -8.83
C VAL A 197 -1.24 -0.66 -8.42
N LYS A 198 -0.58 0.30 -7.78
CA LYS A 198 -1.17 1.61 -7.46
C LYS A 198 -1.59 2.38 -8.69
N LEU A 199 -0.76 2.42 -9.72
CA LEU A 199 -1.08 3.09 -10.98
C LEU A 199 -2.36 2.54 -11.63
N LYS A 200 -2.53 1.20 -11.65
CA LYS A 200 -3.75 0.56 -12.15
C LYS A 200 -4.99 0.97 -11.34
N ALA A 201 -4.87 1.00 -10.01
CA ALA A 201 -5.95 1.44 -9.13
C ALA A 201 -6.29 2.92 -9.35
N TYR A 202 -5.28 3.74 -9.52
CA TYR A 202 -5.40 5.18 -9.73
C TYR A 202 -6.12 5.51 -11.05
N VAL A 203 -5.67 4.90 -12.16
CA VAL A 203 -6.31 5.04 -13.47
C VAL A 203 -7.76 4.55 -13.45
N LEU A 204 -8.03 3.44 -12.76
CA LEU A 204 -9.38 2.92 -12.61
C LEU A 204 -10.28 3.89 -11.84
N GLY A 205 -9.81 4.44 -10.73
CA GLY A 205 -10.55 5.43 -9.96
C GLY A 205 -10.84 6.71 -10.76
N ALA A 206 -9.85 7.22 -11.50
CA ALA A 206 -9.99 8.36 -12.39
C ALA A 206 -11.01 8.11 -13.51
N ALA A 207 -11.01 6.90 -14.10
CA ALA A 207 -11.98 6.49 -15.11
C ALA A 207 -13.44 6.56 -14.60
N PHE A 208 -13.68 6.08 -13.36
CA PHE A 208 -15.00 6.21 -12.73
C PHE A 208 -15.34 7.65 -12.35
N GLY A 209 -14.35 8.46 -11.98
CA GLY A 209 -14.51 9.90 -11.81
C GLY A 209 -15.01 10.55 -13.11
N GLY A 210 -14.40 10.21 -14.26
CA GLY A 210 -14.81 10.70 -15.58
C GLY A 210 -16.21 10.24 -15.99
N LEU A 211 -16.55 8.98 -15.74
CA LEU A 211 -17.90 8.45 -15.97
C LEU A 211 -18.95 9.24 -15.19
N ALA A 212 -18.72 9.41 -13.89
CA ALA A 212 -19.62 10.15 -13.03
C ALA A 212 -19.72 11.63 -13.44
N GLY A 213 -18.60 12.25 -13.85
CA GLY A 213 -18.56 13.61 -14.35
C GLY A 213 -19.42 13.80 -15.60
N GLY A 214 -19.33 12.87 -16.56
CA GLY A 214 -20.17 12.91 -17.76
C GLY A 214 -21.67 12.77 -17.48
N LEU A 215 -22.04 11.93 -16.50
CA LEU A 215 -23.42 11.82 -16.01
C LEU A 215 -23.87 13.10 -15.27
N PHE A 216 -22.97 13.68 -14.47
CA PHE A 216 -23.25 14.89 -13.69
C PHE A 216 -23.46 16.10 -14.59
N ALA A 217 -22.67 16.24 -15.67
CA ALA A 217 -22.87 17.29 -16.67
C ALA A 217 -24.25 17.18 -17.36
N ALA A 218 -24.69 15.96 -17.68
CA ALA A 218 -26.02 15.72 -18.25
C ALA A 218 -27.14 15.98 -17.24
N TYR A 219 -26.93 15.69 -15.97
CA TYR A 219 -27.87 15.97 -14.88
C TYR A 219 -28.08 17.47 -14.66
N LEU A 220 -26.97 18.25 -14.65
CA LEU A 220 -27.01 19.70 -14.47
C LEU A 220 -27.38 20.48 -15.74
N ASN A 221 -27.28 19.88 -16.92
CA ASN A 221 -27.38 20.51 -18.25
C ASN A 221 -26.36 21.61 -18.50
N ALA A 222 -25.43 21.83 -17.61
CA ALA A 222 -24.38 22.84 -17.68
C ALA A 222 -23.22 22.45 -16.76
N PHE A 223 -22.02 22.96 -17.03
CA PHE A 223 -20.87 22.77 -16.14
C PHE A 223 -19.91 23.96 -16.27
N ASN A 224 -19.49 24.51 -15.15
CA ASN A 224 -18.58 25.63 -15.08
C ASN A 224 -17.49 25.41 -14.02
N PRO A 225 -16.39 26.20 -14.01
CA PRO A 225 -15.31 26.03 -13.03
C PRO A 225 -15.78 26.14 -11.58
N THR A 226 -16.82 26.91 -11.26
CA THR A 226 -17.28 27.07 -9.87
C THR A 226 -17.99 25.83 -9.33
N ALA A 227 -18.49 24.94 -10.20
CA ALA A 227 -19.17 23.71 -9.82
C ALA A 227 -18.24 22.59 -9.31
N TRP A 228 -16.92 22.81 -9.31
CA TRP A 228 -15.95 21.78 -8.91
C TRP A 228 -14.80 22.33 -8.05
N SER A 229 -15.20 23.10 -7.06
CA SER A 229 -14.25 23.60 -6.06
C SER A 229 -13.63 22.46 -5.24
N PRO A 230 -12.42 22.64 -4.67
CA PRO A 230 -11.81 21.65 -3.76
C PRO A 230 -12.68 21.30 -2.55
N ILE A 231 -13.62 22.14 -2.16
CA ILE A 231 -14.53 21.92 -1.02
C ILE A 231 -15.47 20.74 -1.31
N GLU A 232 -15.92 20.58 -2.54
CA GLU A 232 -16.79 19.46 -2.93
C GLU A 232 -16.09 18.10 -2.79
N ALA A 233 -14.78 18.06 -2.96
CA ALA A 233 -13.99 16.87 -2.68
C ALA A 233 -14.09 16.46 -1.21
N ILE A 234 -14.10 17.41 -0.27
CA ILE A 234 -14.20 17.14 1.17
C ILE A 234 -15.54 16.47 1.50
N VAL A 235 -16.63 16.88 0.86
CA VAL A 235 -17.95 16.24 1.05
C VAL A 235 -17.90 14.77 0.64
N LEU A 236 -17.27 14.47 -0.49
CA LEU A 236 -17.13 13.09 -0.99
C LEU A 236 -16.24 12.24 -0.06
N TYR A 237 -15.12 12.80 0.43
CA TYR A 237 -14.28 12.16 1.44
C TYR A 237 -15.03 11.89 2.73
N SER A 238 -15.86 12.85 3.17
CA SER A 238 -16.70 12.71 4.36
C SER A 238 -17.70 11.56 4.21
N ALA A 239 -18.33 11.44 3.05
CA ALA A 239 -19.25 10.34 2.76
C ALA A 239 -18.56 8.97 2.85
N ILE A 240 -17.37 8.81 2.30
CA ILE A 240 -16.60 7.57 2.38
C ILE A 240 -16.20 7.26 3.83
N LEU A 241 -15.82 8.27 4.60
CA LEU A 241 -15.37 8.12 5.98
C LEU A 241 -16.52 7.76 6.92
N VAL A 242 -17.65 8.42 6.78
CA VAL A 242 -18.89 8.11 7.52
C VAL A 242 -19.37 6.71 7.19
N GLY A 243 -19.40 6.35 5.91
CA GLY A 243 -19.87 5.05 5.46
C GLY A 243 -18.96 3.90 5.86
N GLY A 244 -17.66 4.11 5.80
CA GLY A 244 -16.61 3.12 6.10
C GLY A 244 -15.66 2.94 4.91
N ARG A 245 -14.47 3.50 5.06
CA ARG A 245 -13.39 3.44 4.09
C ARG A 245 -13.03 1.99 3.76
N GLY A 246 -12.90 1.68 2.47
CA GLY A 246 -12.55 0.33 1.99
C GLY A 246 -13.74 -0.63 1.85
N ASN A 247 -14.89 -0.34 2.48
CA ASN A 247 -16.10 -1.16 2.35
C ASN A 247 -17.06 -0.56 1.31
N ILE A 248 -17.29 -1.27 0.21
CA ILE A 248 -18.16 -0.82 -0.89
C ILE A 248 -19.58 -0.49 -0.43
N LYS A 249 -20.18 -1.36 0.41
CA LYS A 249 -21.53 -1.14 0.95
C LYS A 249 -21.55 0.04 1.92
N GLY A 250 -20.46 0.20 2.69
CA GLY A 250 -20.27 1.34 3.57
C GLY A 250 -20.23 2.65 2.79
N VAL A 251 -19.43 2.70 1.72
CA VAL A 251 -19.31 3.89 0.86
C VAL A 251 -20.66 4.31 0.31
N VAL A 252 -21.46 3.37 -0.22
CA VAL A 252 -22.81 3.67 -0.74
C VAL A 252 -23.74 4.19 0.38
N LEU A 253 -23.69 3.59 1.56
CA LEU A 253 -24.46 4.07 2.72
C LEU A 253 -24.03 5.49 3.12
N GLY A 254 -22.72 5.76 3.13
CA GLY A 254 -22.18 7.07 3.45
C GLY A 254 -22.61 8.16 2.45
N VAL A 255 -22.66 7.84 1.15
CA VAL A 255 -23.22 8.72 0.11
C VAL A 255 -24.69 9.02 0.40
N GLY A 256 -25.49 7.99 0.69
CA GLY A 256 -26.90 8.18 1.04
C GLY A 256 -27.09 9.10 2.25
N ILE A 257 -26.25 8.98 3.28
CA ILE A 257 -26.34 9.80 4.48
C ILE A 257 -25.83 11.22 4.24
N MET A 258 -24.60 11.36 3.73
CA MET A 258 -23.95 12.67 3.66
C MET A 258 -24.48 13.53 2.52
N ILE A 259 -24.64 12.96 1.33
CA ILE A 259 -25.04 13.71 0.16
C ILE A 259 -26.56 13.80 0.07
N VAL A 260 -27.25 12.67 0.19
CA VAL A 260 -28.71 12.68 0.05
C VAL A 260 -29.42 13.24 1.29
N LEU A 261 -29.07 12.79 2.51
CA LEU A 261 -29.78 13.25 3.72
C LEU A 261 -29.26 14.62 4.20
N VAL A 262 -27.95 14.79 4.38
CA VAL A 262 -27.41 16.03 4.98
C VAL A 262 -27.47 17.19 4.00
N GLN A 263 -27.06 17.01 2.76
CA GLN A 263 -27.05 18.07 1.76
C GLN A 263 -28.48 18.49 1.40
N GLU A 264 -29.38 17.55 1.16
CA GLU A 264 -30.75 17.85 0.77
C GLU A 264 -31.62 18.31 1.96
N SER A 265 -31.35 17.89 3.20
CA SER A 265 -32.13 18.35 4.36
C SER A 265 -32.01 19.87 4.57
N THR A 266 -30.88 20.46 4.22
CA THR A 266 -30.67 21.92 4.36
C THR A 266 -31.49 22.74 3.37
N ARG A 267 -31.97 22.14 2.27
CA ARG A 267 -32.84 22.78 1.29
C ARG A 267 -34.21 23.18 1.86
N PHE A 268 -34.65 22.52 2.92
CA PHE A 268 -35.92 22.83 3.58
C PHE A 268 -35.78 23.89 4.68
N LEU A 269 -34.56 24.39 4.92
CA LEU A 269 -34.37 25.50 5.86
C LEU A 269 -34.82 26.80 5.21
N PRO A 270 -35.56 27.66 5.94
CA PRO A 270 -35.97 28.94 5.40
C PRO A 270 -34.77 29.85 5.15
N ASP A 271 -34.80 30.53 4.00
CA ASP A 271 -33.79 31.54 3.70
C ASP A 271 -33.82 32.67 4.72
N VAL A 272 -32.65 33.10 5.18
CA VAL A 272 -32.52 34.23 6.09
C VAL A 272 -32.60 35.52 5.25
N PRO A 273 -33.60 36.38 5.47
CA PRO A 273 -33.76 37.60 4.71
C PRO A 273 -32.48 38.45 4.72
N GLY A 274 -32.00 38.84 3.54
CA GLY A 274 -30.77 39.63 3.37
C GLY A 274 -29.44 38.86 3.55
N GLN A 275 -29.46 37.55 3.81
CA GLN A 275 -28.26 36.75 4.00
C GLN A 275 -28.35 35.37 3.29
N PRO A 276 -28.27 35.31 1.96
CA PRO A 276 -28.46 34.07 1.18
C PRO A 276 -27.40 33.01 1.45
N ASN A 277 -26.25 33.38 2.00
CA ASN A 277 -25.13 32.47 2.24
C ASN A 277 -25.17 31.74 3.60
N VAL A 278 -26.13 32.04 4.48
CA VAL A 278 -26.20 31.46 5.84
C VAL A 278 -26.55 29.98 5.77
N VAL A 279 -27.53 29.59 4.97
CA VAL A 279 -27.96 28.18 4.86
C VAL A 279 -26.86 27.31 4.23
N PRO A 280 -26.19 27.70 3.12
CA PRO A 280 -25.03 26.99 2.60
C PRO A 280 -23.88 26.87 3.63
N ALA A 281 -23.53 27.97 4.33
CA ALA A 281 -22.49 27.93 5.35
C ALA A 281 -22.85 27.00 6.53
N LEU A 282 -24.11 26.98 6.98
CA LEU A 282 -24.56 26.06 8.01
C LEU A 282 -24.44 24.59 7.58
N ARG A 283 -24.73 24.28 6.31
CA ARG A 283 -24.53 22.95 5.73
C ARG A 283 -23.07 22.50 5.82
N GLU A 284 -22.14 23.35 5.45
CA GLU A 284 -20.71 23.03 5.52
C GLU A 284 -20.24 22.81 6.95
N ILE A 285 -20.74 23.60 7.91
CA ILE A 285 -20.47 23.42 9.35
C ILE A 285 -20.99 22.06 9.82
N VAL A 286 -22.21 21.68 9.45
CA VAL A 286 -22.79 20.37 9.83
C VAL A 286 -21.97 19.22 9.23
N ILE A 287 -21.59 19.30 7.96
CA ILE A 287 -20.74 18.28 7.30
C ILE A 287 -19.40 18.16 8.01
N GLY A 288 -18.75 19.29 8.31
CA GLY A 288 -17.47 19.31 9.04
C GLY A 288 -17.59 18.73 10.45
N LEU A 289 -18.67 19.08 11.17
CA LEU A 289 -18.93 18.55 12.51
C LEU A 289 -19.17 17.03 12.50
N VAL A 290 -19.97 16.53 11.58
CA VAL A 290 -20.21 15.09 11.40
C VAL A 290 -18.88 14.38 11.10
N LEU A 291 -18.05 14.93 10.23
CA LEU A 291 -16.74 14.38 9.91
C LEU A 291 -15.86 14.26 11.17
N VAL A 292 -15.74 15.35 11.96
CA VAL A 292 -14.95 15.37 13.20
C VAL A 292 -15.46 14.35 14.21
N LEU A 293 -16.78 14.26 14.38
CA LEU A 293 -17.41 13.29 15.28
C LEU A 293 -17.11 11.84 14.85
N PHE A 294 -17.22 11.54 13.55
CA PHE A 294 -16.90 10.19 13.05
C PHE A 294 -15.42 9.86 13.22
N ILE A 295 -14.49 10.76 12.91
CA ILE A 295 -13.06 10.56 13.12
C ILE A 295 -12.78 10.27 14.60
N ARG A 296 -13.44 10.99 15.53
CA ARG A 296 -13.21 10.87 16.98
C ARG A 296 -13.82 9.61 17.61
N PHE A 297 -15.04 9.25 17.22
CA PHE A 297 -15.82 8.20 17.89
C PHE A 297 -15.96 6.91 17.07
N ARG A 298 -15.92 7.00 15.74
CA ARG A 298 -16.09 5.86 14.81
C ARG A 298 -15.15 5.95 13.61
N PRO A 299 -13.81 5.90 13.82
CA PRO A 299 -12.85 6.06 12.73
C PRO A 299 -12.94 4.97 11.64
N GLN A 300 -13.61 3.86 11.93
CA GLN A 300 -13.86 2.77 10.97
C GLN A 300 -15.13 2.98 10.13
N GLY A 301 -15.87 4.07 10.37
CA GLY A 301 -17.17 4.34 9.74
C GLY A 301 -18.31 3.45 10.29
N LEU A 302 -19.47 3.54 9.63
CA LEU A 302 -20.66 2.75 10.01
C LEU A 302 -20.51 1.27 9.67
N LEU A 303 -19.95 0.96 8.50
CA LEU A 303 -19.70 -0.41 8.04
C LEU A 303 -18.18 -0.61 7.83
N PRO A 304 -17.49 -1.23 8.80
CA PRO A 304 -16.05 -1.47 8.69
C PRO A 304 -15.72 -2.40 7.52
N GLU A 305 -14.47 -2.37 7.08
CA GLU A 305 -13.99 -3.19 5.98
C GLU A 305 -14.16 -4.69 6.28
N ARG A 306 -14.72 -5.43 5.31
CA ARG A 306 -14.92 -6.89 5.43
C ARG A 306 -13.62 -7.64 5.20
N ARG A 307 -13.44 -8.74 5.94
CA ARG A 307 -12.32 -9.67 5.76
C ARG A 307 -12.47 -10.42 4.41
N TYR A 308 -11.35 -10.72 3.79
CA TYR A 308 -11.34 -11.54 2.56
C TYR A 308 -11.83 -12.97 2.84
N ILE A 309 -11.43 -13.53 4.00
CA ILE A 309 -11.77 -14.88 4.45
C ILE A 309 -13.27 -15.08 4.65
N ASP A 310 -14.02 -14.06 5.09
CA ASP A 310 -15.48 -14.15 5.25
C ASP A 310 -16.20 -14.44 3.91
N ARG A 311 -15.47 -14.42 2.80
CA ARG A 311 -15.97 -14.69 1.44
C ARG A 311 -15.61 -16.08 0.94
N LEU A 312 -14.79 -16.83 1.70
CA LEU A 312 -14.47 -18.22 1.36
C LEU A 312 -15.65 -19.14 1.71
N PRO A 313 -15.88 -20.23 0.95
CA PRO A 313 -16.91 -21.22 1.27
C PRO A 313 -16.70 -21.83 2.67
N HIS A 314 -17.75 -21.91 3.48
CA HIS A 314 -17.67 -22.40 4.85
C HIS A 314 -17.07 -23.82 4.97
N GLY A 315 -17.27 -24.70 3.99
CA GLY A 315 -16.68 -26.03 3.96
C GLY A 315 -15.15 -26.08 3.83
N LEU A 316 -14.53 -25.02 3.27
CA LEU A 316 -13.07 -24.90 3.18
C LEU A 316 -12.46 -24.32 4.46
N VAL A 317 -13.27 -23.63 5.27
CA VAL A 317 -12.81 -23.06 6.55
C VAL A 317 -12.59 -24.17 7.59
N ASP A 318 -13.27 -25.29 7.48
CA ASP A 318 -13.24 -26.40 8.46
C ASP A 318 -12.26 -27.54 8.11
N LEU A 319 -11.55 -27.48 6.98
CA LEU A 319 -10.52 -28.44 6.57
C LEU A 319 -9.20 -28.22 7.35
N ALA A 320 -9.26 -28.28 8.66
CA ALA A 320 -8.03 -28.44 9.45
C ALA A 320 -7.59 -29.92 9.34
N PRO A 321 -6.34 -30.23 8.96
CA PRO A 321 -5.83 -31.57 9.13
C PRO A 321 -5.90 -31.90 10.63
N LYS A 322 -6.56 -33.01 11.00
CA LYS A 322 -6.43 -33.61 12.32
C LYS A 322 -4.99 -34.13 12.43
N ILE A 323 -4.07 -33.25 12.71
CA ILE A 323 -2.72 -33.62 13.13
C ILE A 323 -2.83 -33.74 14.64
N ASP A 324 -2.63 -34.96 15.17
CA ASP A 324 -2.45 -35.20 16.59
C ASP A 324 -1.19 -34.42 17.05
N VAL A 325 -1.44 -33.22 17.51
CA VAL A 325 -0.39 -32.37 18.11
C VAL A 325 -0.13 -32.93 19.48
N LEU A 326 1.07 -33.45 19.68
CA LEU A 326 1.63 -33.72 21.01
C LEU A 326 1.37 -32.48 21.88
N THR A 327 0.48 -32.65 22.85
CA THR A 327 0.11 -31.61 23.82
C THR A 327 1.35 -31.16 24.59
N PRO A 328 1.73 -29.88 24.56
CA PRO A 328 2.72 -29.35 25.48
C PRO A 328 2.10 -29.25 26.89
N PRO A 329 2.88 -29.42 27.96
CA PRO A 329 2.39 -29.30 29.33
C PRO A 329 1.87 -27.88 29.60
N ASP A 330 0.79 -27.81 30.39
CA ASP A 330 0.12 -26.62 30.84
C ASP A 330 1.08 -25.55 31.37
N VAL A 331 1.16 -24.41 30.70
CA VAL A 331 1.82 -23.22 31.25
C VAL A 331 0.75 -22.41 31.96
N VAL A 332 0.80 -22.49 33.28
CA VAL A 332 0.04 -21.67 34.22
C VAL A 332 0.26 -20.18 33.91
N ALA A 333 -0.84 -19.49 33.75
CA ALA A 333 -0.85 -18.02 33.68
C ALA A 333 -0.36 -17.44 35.00
N SER A 334 0.73 -16.69 35.00
CA SER A 334 1.13 -15.85 36.11
C SER A 334 0.92 -14.38 35.77
N ASP A 335 0.17 -13.75 36.65
CA ASP A 335 -0.32 -12.39 36.63
C ASP A 335 0.75 -11.29 36.58
N ALA A 336 0.36 -10.25 35.95
CA ALA A 336 0.62 -8.83 36.19
C ALA A 336 1.89 -8.42 36.95
N ILE A 337 2.78 -7.72 36.26
CA ILE A 337 3.63 -6.71 36.90
C ILE A 337 3.45 -5.39 36.17
N SER A 338 2.95 -4.43 36.96
CA SER A 338 2.72 -3.03 36.68
C SER A 338 4.00 -2.26 36.41
N SER A 339 3.91 -1.33 35.46
CA SER A 339 4.88 -0.25 35.24
C SER A 339 4.96 0.73 36.42
N PRO A 340 6.07 1.41 36.59
CA PRO A 340 6.01 2.81 36.97
C PRO A 340 6.66 3.75 35.94
N ALA A 341 5.95 4.83 35.67
CA ALA A 341 6.42 6.02 34.98
C ALA A 341 7.29 6.89 35.90
N GLN A 342 8.05 7.76 35.28
CA GLN A 342 8.74 8.98 35.71
C GLN A 342 10.25 8.90 35.45
N GLY A 343 10.92 9.92 34.93
CA GLY A 343 10.65 11.33 34.75
C GLY A 343 11.88 11.97 34.10
N ARG A 344 11.66 13.06 33.44
CA ARG A 344 12.48 14.29 33.22
C ARG A 344 14.01 14.23 33.34
N ASP A 345 14.72 14.76 32.37
CA ASP A 345 15.32 16.09 32.25
C ASP A 345 16.51 16.10 31.27
N GLY A 346 16.48 16.98 30.34
CA GLY A 346 17.38 18.02 29.92
C GLY A 346 18.89 17.70 29.79
N VAL A 347 19.38 17.64 28.51
CA VAL A 347 20.80 17.94 28.27
C VAL A 347 20.92 18.80 27.01
N SER A 348 21.47 19.98 27.23
CA SER A 348 21.90 20.96 26.24
C SER A 348 23.12 20.48 25.43
N PRO A 349 23.37 21.05 24.24
CA PRO A 349 24.49 20.64 23.39
C PRO A 349 25.82 21.26 23.82
N LEU A 350 26.88 20.49 23.73
CA LEU A 350 28.27 20.96 23.88
C LEU A 350 28.99 21.00 22.51
N PRO A 351 30.03 21.83 22.37
CA PRO A 351 30.52 22.36 21.13
C PRO A 351 31.57 21.49 20.41
N ALA A 352 31.65 21.72 19.10
CA ALA A 352 32.62 21.12 18.20
C ALA A 352 34.05 21.63 18.49
N SER A 353 34.99 20.72 18.74
CA SER A 353 36.41 20.94 18.44
C SER A 353 37.15 19.58 18.45
N GLY A 354 37.81 19.22 17.34
CA GLY A 354 38.70 18.06 17.30
C GLY A 354 38.90 17.43 15.93
N VAL A 355 39.19 18.22 14.89
CA VAL A 355 39.60 17.70 13.59
C VAL A 355 41.14 17.69 13.56
N ALA A 356 41.76 16.56 13.94
CA ALA A 356 43.19 16.32 13.60
C ALA A 356 43.72 14.88 13.82
N ALA A 357 42.93 13.93 14.32
CA ALA A 357 43.44 12.57 14.63
C ALA A 357 42.99 11.45 13.66
N GLU A 358 42.12 11.73 12.69
CA GLU A 358 41.50 10.69 11.83
C GLU A 358 42.37 10.22 10.66
N GLY A 359 43.43 10.94 10.29
CA GLY A 359 44.24 10.62 9.08
C GLY A 359 45.14 9.38 9.20
N VAL A 360 45.59 9.05 10.44
CA VAL A 360 46.59 7.99 10.63
C VAL A 360 45.96 6.61 10.81
N GLN A 361 44.79 6.54 11.40
CA GLN A 361 44.04 5.25 11.56
C GLN A 361 43.41 4.74 10.26
N ARG A 362 43.02 5.65 9.33
CA ARG A 362 42.50 5.25 8.02
C ARG A 362 43.51 4.51 7.17
N SER A 363 44.79 4.87 7.23
CA SER A 363 45.85 4.19 6.42
C SER A 363 46.15 2.78 6.90
N GLN A 364 45.98 2.49 8.19
CA GLN A 364 46.20 1.15 8.75
C GLN A 364 44.99 0.21 8.50
N ALA A 365 43.77 0.72 8.55
CA ALA A 365 42.57 -0.06 8.19
C ALA A 365 42.53 -0.45 6.71
N LEU A 366 42.96 0.44 5.82
CA LEU A 366 43.10 0.15 4.37
C LEU A 366 44.16 -0.87 4.06
N ALA A 367 45.24 -0.96 4.87
CA ALA A 367 46.28 -1.97 4.71
C ALA A 367 45.86 -3.36 5.20
N LEU A 368 44.98 -3.46 6.21
CA LEU A 368 44.44 -4.72 6.70
C LEU A 368 43.37 -5.32 5.76
N ASN A 369 42.60 -4.49 5.04
CA ASN A 369 41.57 -4.96 4.11
C ASN A 369 42.12 -5.64 2.84
N ARG A 370 43.42 -5.49 2.49
CA ARG A 370 44.02 -6.17 1.34
C ARG A 370 44.42 -7.63 1.57
N ALA A 371 44.27 -8.15 2.78
CA ALA A 371 44.78 -9.48 3.15
C ALA A 371 43.73 -10.58 3.37
N VAL A 372 42.44 -10.25 3.39
CA VAL A 372 41.38 -11.26 3.55
C VAL A 372 40.89 -11.68 2.16
N ALA A 373 41.60 -12.65 1.56
CA ALA A 373 41.04 -13.38 0.44
C ALA A 373 39.71 -14.05 0.86
N PRO A 374 38.64 -14.00 0.06
CA PRO A 374 37.43 -14.71 0.40
C PRO A 374 37.72 -16.19 0.64
N PRO A 375 37.23 -16.81 1.69
CA PRO A 375 37.56 -18.20 2.00
C PRO A 375 37.17 -19.07 0.82
N SER A 376 38.12 -19.88 0.38
CA SER A 376 37.94 -20.91 -0.65
C SER A 376 37.10 -22.06 -0.08
N ALA A 377 35.84 -21.79 0.19
CA ALA A 377 34.90 -22.83 0.59
C ALA A 377 34.45 -23.61 -0.65
N SER A 378 34.58 -24.91 -0.61
CA SER A 378 34.26 -25.87 -1.67
C SER A 378 32.77 -26.10 -1.88
N GLY A 379 31.89 -25.09 -1.61
CA GLY A 379 30.45 -25.13 -1.79
C GLY A 379 29.97 -24.11 -2.82
N SER A 380 28.86 -24.40 -3.53
CA SER A 380 28.21 -23.44 -4.40
C SER A 380 27.61 -22.30 -3.55
N ALA A 381 27.94 -21.04 -3.89
CA ALA A 381 27.41 -19.87 -3.20
C ALA A 381 25.97 -19.57 -3.64
N ALA A 382 25.06 -19.30 -2.70
CA ALA A 382 23.73 -18.76 -2.97
C ALA A 382 23.81 -17.25 -3.25
N LEU A 383 24.66 -16.55 -2.48
CA LEU A 383 24.86 -15.10 -2.62
C LEU A 383 26.36 -14.77 -2.66
N VAL A 384 26.76 -13.92 -3.59
CA VAL A 384 28.13 -13.37 -3.67
C VAL A 384 28.02 -11.85 -3.70
N VAL A 385 28.71 -11.20 -2.78
CA VAL A 385 28.83 -9.74 -2.67
C VAL A 385 30.28 -9.36 -2.93
N GLU A 386 30.52 -8.45 -3.86
CA GLU A 386 31.87 -8.04 -4.26
C GLU A 386 31.97 -6.52 -4.29
N GLY A 387 32.85 -5.95 -3.47
CA GLY A 387 33.19 -4.54 -3.47
C GLY A 387 32.02 -3.61 -3.15
N LEU A 388 31.02 -4.05 -2.36
CA LEU A 388 29.82 -3.27 -2.12
C LEU A 388 30.12 -2.01 -1.33
N GLY A 389 29.73 -0.83 -1.86
CA GLY A 389 29.99 0.46 -1.28
C GLY A 389 28.76 1.35 -1.24
N LYS A 390 28.63 2.15 -0.14
CA LYS A 390 27.56 3.13 0.04
C LYS A 390 27.97 4.31 0.91
N HIS A 391 27.75 5.51 0.38
CA HIS A 391 27.98 6.78 1.07
C HIS A 391 26.65 7.51 1.28
N PHE A 392 26.49 8.15 2.44
CA PHE A 392 25.39 9.05 2.73
C PHE A 392 25.97 10.43 3.11
N GLY A 393 26.02 11.34 2.15
CA GLY A 393 26.73 12.62 2.35
C GLY A 393 28.19 12.38 2.69
N GLY A 394 28.64 12.82 3.85
CA GLY A 394 30.01 12.64 4.34
C GLY A 394 30.27 11.31 5.07
N VAL A 395 29.25 10.47 5.26
CA VAL A 395 29.35 9.23 6.03
C VAL A 395 29.50 8.04 5.10
N VAL A 396 30.58 7.26 5.27
CA VAL A 396 30.76 5.95 4.60
C VAL A 396 30.05 4.90 5.42
N ALA A 397 28.92 4.38 4.89
CA ALA A 397 28.11 3.40 5.62
C ALA A 397 28.51 1.95 5.29
N VAL A 398 28.97 1.70 4.06
CA VAL A 398 29.53 0.43 3.60
C VAL A 398 30.73 0.76 2.72
N ASP A 399 31.87 0.10 2.97
CA ASP A 399 33.14 0.34 2.29
C ASP A 399 33.76 -0.99 1.91
N ASP A 400 33.85 -1.25 0.60
CA ASP A 400 34.45 -2.47 -0.02
C ASP A 400 34.00 -3.80 0.64
N CYS A 401 32.69 -3.88 0.97
CA CYS A 401 32.14 -5.05 1.64
C CYS A 401 32.04 -6.22 0.66
N SER A 402 32.78 -7.29 0.94
CA SER A 402 32.84 -8.50 0.09
C SER A 402 32.67 -9.75 0.96
N PHE A 403 31.70 -10.60 0.59
CA PHE A 403 31.46 -11.90 1.26
C PHE A 403 30.63 -12.86 0.41
N ARG A 404 30.55 -14.11 0.88
CA ARG A 404 29.74 -15.17 0.25
C ARG A 404 28.88 -15.86 1.27
N ALA A 405 27.62 -16.17 0.92
CA ALA A 405 26.75 -17.06 1.67
C ALA A 405 26.53 -18.36 0.88
N LEU A 406 26.76 -19.49 1.54
CA LEU A 406 26.71 -20.81 0.92
C LEU A 406 25.28 -21.34 0.83
N LYS A 407 25.03 -22.19 -0.17
CA LYS A 407 23.72 -22.84 -0.36
C LYS A 407 23.39 -23.81 0.79
N GLY A 408 22.13 -23.79 1.22
CA GLY A 408 21.62 -24.72 2.23
C GLY A 408 22.27 -24.57 3.61
N GLN A 409 22.87 -23.42 3.92
CA GLN A 409 23.50 -23.13 5.19
C GLN A 409 22.97 -21.83 5.81
N VAL A 410 23.16 -21.71 7.13
CA VAL A 410 22.93 -20.47 7.87
C VAL A 410 24.24 -19.68 7.92
N THR A 411 24.24 -18.48 7.39
CA THR A 411 25.34 -17.52 7.47
C THR A 411 24.97 -16.42 8.46
N GLY A 412 25.70 -16.27 9.55
CA GLY A 412 25.57 -15.18 10.50
C GLY A 412 26.28 -13.93 9.99
N LEU A 413 25.64 -12.77 10.03
CA LEU A 413 26.25 -11.46 9.78
C LEU A 413 26.22 -10.66 11.08
N ILE A 414 27.38 -10.58 11.75
CA ILE A 414 27.51 -9.93 13.06
C ILE A 414 28.42 -8.71 13.00
N GLY A 415 28.46 -7.95 14.08
CA GLY A 415 29.31 -6.77 14.21
C GLY A 415 28.67 -5.73 15.15
N PRO A 416 29.42 -4.73 15.60
CA PRO A 416 28.95 -3.67 16.47
C PRO A 416 27.84 -2.82 15.82
N ASN A 417 27.21 -1.96 16.65
CA ASN A 417 26.24 -0.99 16.14
C ASN A 417 26.95 0.00 15.20
N GLY A 418 26.29 0.38 14.10
CA GLY A 418 26.92 1.25 13.11
C GLY A 418 27.92 0.56 12.17
N ALA A 419 28.17 -0.75 12.29
CA ALA A 419 29.07 -1.51 11.40
C ALA A 419 28.65 -1.57 9.93
N GLY A 420 27.45 -1.09 9.57
CA GLY A 420 26.94 -1.09 8.19
C GLY A 420 26.06 -2.30 7.82
N LYS A 421 25.80 -3.25 8.74
CA LYS A 421 25.04 -4.48 8.48
C LYS A 421 23.68 -4.24 7.82
N SER A 422 22.82 -3.44 8.45
CA SER A 422 21.47 -3.14 7.92
C SER A 422 21.53 -2.40 6.58
N THR A 423 22.57 -1.55 6.37
CA THR A 423 22.80 -0.89 5.09
C THR A 423 23.19 -1.91 4.02
N ALA A 424 24.11 -2.82 4.31
CA ALA A 424 24.51 -3.88 3.39
C ALA A 424 23.31 -4.74 2.95
N ILE A 425 22.44 -5.13 3.90
CA ILE A 425 21.20 -5.85 3.59
C ILE A 425 20.25 -5.02 2.74
N ASP A 426 20.07 -3.72 3.03
CA ASP A 426 19.24 -2.81 2.24
C ASP A 426 19.74 -2.73 0.77
N LEU A 427 21.05 -2.75 0.55
CA LEU A 427 21.68 -2.74 -0.77
C LEU A 427 21.46 -4.08 -1.50
N ILE A 428 21.71 -5.20 -0.82
CA ILE A 428 21.54 -6.56 -1.37
C ILE A 428 20.09 -6.81 -1.77
N SER A 429 19.14 -6.39 -0.94
CA SER A 429 17.71 -6.60 -1.16
C SER A 429 17.03 -5.52 -2.01
N GLY A 430 17.79 -4.55 -2.55
CA GLY A 430 17.31 -3.52 -3.49
C GLY A 430 16.46 -2.41 -2.86
N PHE A 431 16.40 -2.31 -1.52
CA PHE A 431 15.72 -1.20 -0.84
C PHE A 431 16.53 0.11 -0.87
N LYS A 432 17.83 -0.01 -1.13
CA LYS A 432 18.74 1.11 -1.42
C LYS A 432 19.62 0.76 -2.61
N LEU A 433 20.08 1.78 -3.33
CA LEU A 433 21.01 1.62 -4.44
C LEU A 433 22.45 1.71 -3.92
N ALA A 434 23.30 0.77 -4.33
CA ALA A 434 24.74 0.81 -4.09
C ALA A 434 25.40 1.90 -4.95
N ASP A 435 26.47 2.49 -4.44
CA ASP A 435 27.31 3.45 -5.18
C ASP A 435 28.44 2.71 -5.90
N ALA A 436 28.87 1.55 -5.37
CA ALA A 436 29.90 0.69 -5.97
C ALA A 436 29.62 -0.79 -5.67
N GLY A 437 30.28 -1.68 -6.39
CA GLY A 437 30.23 -3.11 -6.18
C GLY A 437 29.13 -3.83 -6.93
N THR A 438 29.16 -5.16 -6.83
CA THR A 438 28.22 -6.07 -7.49
C THR A 438 27.68 -7.10 -6.51
N VAL A 439 26.43 -7.53 -6.76
CA VAL A 439 25.76 -8.58 -5.98
C VAL A 439 25.22 -9.62 -6.94
N PHE A 440 25.64 -10.87 -6.73
CA PHE A 440 25.14 -12.01 -7.49
C PHE A 440 24.32 -12.92 -6.60
N PHE A 441 23.11 -13.23 -7.02
CA PHE A 441 22.23 -14.20 -6.39
C PHE A 441 22.01 -15.36 -7.36
N GLU A 442 22.29 -16.58 -6.94
CA GLU A 442 22.26 -17.77 -7.80
C GLU A 442 22.99 -17.58 -9.15
N GLY A 443 24.09 -16.84 -9.15
CA GLY A 443 24.87 -16.50 -10.34
C GLY A 443 24.32 -15.36 -11.20
N ALA A 444 23.12 -14.84 -10.90
CA ALA A 444 22.54 -13.71 -11.60
C ALA A 444 22.86 -12.39 -10.89
N ALA A 445 23.27 -11.37 -11.64
CA ALA A 445 23.50 -10.04 -11.09
C ALA A 445 22.18 -9.38 -10.68
N ILE A 446 22.07 -8.95 -9.42
CA ILE A 446 20.85 -8.37 -8.85
C ILE A 446 21.02 -6.92 -8.39
N GLN A 447 22.23 -6.35 -8.39
CA GLN A 447 22.43 -4.95 -8.00
C GLN A 447 21.61 -4.01 -8.87
N GLY A 448 20.99 -3.00 -8.26
CA GLY A 448 20.14 -2.03 -8.94
C GLY A 448 18.73 -2.53 -9.31
N LEU A 449 18.44 -3.82 -9.11
CA LEU A 449 17.07 -4.31 -9.26
C LEU A 449 16.20 -3.83 -8.08
N PRO A 450 14.93 -3.50 -8.32
CA PRO A 450 14.02 -3.14 -7.25
C PRO A 450 13.63 -4.37 -6.39
N PRO A 451 13.26 -4.18 -5.10
CA PRO A 451 13.02 -5.27 -4.14
C PRO A 451 12.06 -6.35 -4.64
N HIS A 452 10.97 -5.95 -5.30
CA HIS A 452 9.99 -6.90 -5.82
C HIS A 452 10.55 -7.83 -6.92
N ARG A 453 11.51 -7.37 -7.72
CA ARG A 453 12.17 -8.22 -8.71
C ARG A 453 13.13 -9.21 -8.04
N ILE A 454 13.88 -8.74 -7.05
CA ILE A 454 14.79 -9.58 -6.27
C ILE A 454 14.01 -10.67 -5.54
N SER A 455 12.88 -10.30 -4.91
CA SER A 455 12.01 -11.27 -4.24
C SER A 455 11.44 -12.32 -5.20
N ARG A 456 11.07 -11.94 -6.43
CA ARG A 456 10.61 -12.88 -7.46
C ARG A 456 11.68 -13.85 -7.94
N LEU A 457 12.94 -13.51 -7.79
CA LEU A 457 14.06 -14.43 -8.04
C LEU A 457 14.25 -15.44 -6.90
N GLY A 458 13.58 -15.25 -5.76
CA GLY A 458 13.63 -16.16 -4.61
C GLY A 458 14.45 -15.66 -3.42
N LEU A 459 14.88 -14.38 -3.39
CA LEU A 459 15.51 -13.77 -2.24
C LEU A 459 14.49 -12.94 -1.45
N ILE A 460 14.11 -13.40 -0.27
CA ILE A 460 13.18 -12.70 0.63
C ILE A 460 13.94 -12.12 1.83
N ARG A 461 13.49 -10.97 2.31
CA ARG A 461 14.05 -10.31 3.48
C ARG A 461 12.96 -10.01 4.51
N THR A 462 13.30 -10.19 5.79
CA THR A 462 12.54 -9.64 6.91
C THR A 462 13.06 -8.25 7.31
N PHE A 463 12.41 -7.65 8.30
CA PHE A 463 12.78 -6.34 8.83
C PHE A 463 12.99 -6.44 10.35
N GLN A 464 13.82 -5.56 10.89
CA GLN A 464 14.11 -5.48 12.32
C GLN A 464 12.83 -5.44 13.17
N THR A 465 11.84 -4.63 12.77
CA THR A 465 10.50 -4.68 13.35
C THR A 465 9.60 -5.51 12.42
N PRO A 466 8.83 -6.49 12.95
CA PRO A 466 7.90 -7.27 12.14
C PRO A 466 6.95 -6.37 11.36
N ARG A 467 6.86 -6.61 10.05
CA ARG A 467 6.01 -5.85 9.13
C ARG A 467 4.87 -6.74 8.64
N GLU A 468 4.00 -7.08 9.57
CA GLU A 468 2.72 -7.70 9.23
C GLU A 468 1.78 -6.68 8.58
N TRP A 469 0.73 -7.16 7.95
CA TRP A 469 -0.41 -6.35 7.52
C TRP A 469 -1.48 -6.38 8.61
N PRO A 470 -1.53 -5.37 9.50
CA PRO A 470 -2.27 -5.43 10.76
C PRO A 470 -3.79 -5.51 10.59
N ALA A 471 -4.33 -4.94 9.52
CA ALA A 471 -5.77 -5.02 9.24
C ALA A 471 -6.20 -6.36 8.64
N LEU A 472 -5.26 -7.14 8.09
CA LEU A 472 -5.51 -8.47 7.55
C LEU A 472 -5.45 -9.53 8.66
N THR A 473 -6.16 -10.66 8.45
CA THR A 473 -6.05 -11.80 9.35
C THR A 473 -4.69 -12.50 9.20
N VAL A 474 -4.34 -13.33 10.19
CA VAL A 474 -3.12 -14.16 10.14
C VAL A 474 -3.10 -15.03 8.88
N LEU A 475 -4.20 -15.69 8.57
CA LEU A 475 -4.31 -16.52 7.37
C LEU A 475 -4.18 -15.69 6.07
N GLU A 476 -4.79 -14.50 6.00
CA GLU A 476 -4.62 -13.58 4.86
C GLU A 476 -3.17 -13.12 4.68
N ASN A 477 -2.47 -12.85 5.79
CA ASN A 477 -1.04 -12.54 5.78
C ASN A 477 -0.22 -13.66 5.15
N VAL A 478 -0.48 -14.91 5.53
CA VAL A 478 0.25 -16.07 5.01
C VAL A 478 -0.10 -16.33 3.53
N LEU A 479 -1.38 -16.32 3.17
CA LEU A 479 -1.81 -16.52 1.78
C LEU A 479 -1.23 -15.48 0.81
N LEU A 480 -1.09 -14.23 1.27
CA LEU A 480 -0.48 -13.17 0.47
C LEU A 480 1.02 -13.35 0.28
N ALA A 481 1.71 -14.11 1.10
CA ALA A 481 3.16 -14.28 0.94
C ALA A 481 3.53 -15.01 -0.36
N HIS A 482 2.68 -15.91 -0.83
CA HIS A 482 2.87 -16.54 -2.14
C HIS A 482 2.51 -15.57 -3.28
N TRP A 483 3.46 -15.28 -4.16
CA TRP A 483 3.27 -14.41 -5.32
C TRP A 483 2.71 -15.21 -6.50
N ASP A 484 1.55 -14.80 -7.01
CA ASP A 484 0.91 -15.39 -8.20
C ASP A 484 0.54 -14.27 -9.19
N PRO A 485 1.38 -14.01 -10.20
CA PRO A 485 1.17 -12.92 -11.15
C PRO A 485 -0.10 -13.06 -11.96
N GLU A 486 -0.55 -14.29 -12.21
CA GLU A 486 -1.73 -14.51 -13.01
C GLU A 486 -3.02 -14.14 -12.27
N ARG A 487 -3.09 -14.41 -10.95
CA ARG A 487 -4.26 -14.13 -10.12
C ARG A 487 -4.32 -12.72 -9.59
N GLU A 488 -3.18 -12.03 -9.54
CA GLU A 488 -3.06 -10.64 -9.07
C GLU A 488 -3.40 -9.62 -10.18
N THR A 489 -4.02 -10.06 -11.30
CA THR A 489 -4.45 -9.16 -12.37
C THR A 489 -5.87 -8.64 -12.16
N LEU A 490 -6.09 -7.36 -12.51
CA LEU A 490 -7.40 -6.71 -12.44
C LEU A 490 -8.45 -7.48 -13.27
N TRP A 491 -8.08 -7.94 -14.47
CA TRP A 491 -8.98 -8.62 -15.41
C TRP A 491 -9.46 -9.98 -14.92
N ARG A 492 -8.60 -10.77 -14.28
CA ARG A 492 -9.05 -12.03 -13.65
C ARG A 492 -9.99 -11.76 -12.47
N GLY A 493 -9.79 -10.63 -11.76
CA GLY A 493 -10.74 -10.15 -10.76
C GLY A 493 -12.16 -9.96 -11.32
N LEU A 494 -12.28 -9.60 -12.59
CA LEU A 494 -13.56 -9.33 -13.26
C LEU A 494 -14.20 -10.56 -13.93
N ILE A 495 -13.41 -11.30 -14.70
CA ILE A 495 -13.88 -12.35 -15.61
C ILE A 495 -14.09 -13.69 -14.90
N GLY A 496 -13.49 -13.89 -13.74
CA GLY A 496 -13.61 -15.12 -12.98
C GLY A 496 -15.06 -15.46 -12.68
N LEU A 497 -15.57 -16.40 -13.43
CA LEU A 497 -16.83 -17.09 -13.19
C LEU A 497 -16.84 -17.66 -11.77
N LYS A 498 -17.99 -17.70 -11.14
CA LYS A 498 -18.30 -17.93 -9.72
C LYS A 498 -17.50 -19.01 -8.93
N GLY A 499 -16.66 -19.83 -9.58
CA GLY A 499 -15.85 -20.88 -8.97
C GLY A 499 -14.36 -20.55 -8.79
N ALA A 500 -13.72 -19.89 -9.75
CA ALA A 500 -12.26 -19.79 -9.81
C ALA A 500 -11.62 -18.63 -9.01
N GLN A 501 -12.41 -17.71 -8.46
CA GLN A 501 -11.91 -16.51 -7.76
C GLN A 501 -12.06 -16.53 -6.25
N ARG A 502 -12.96 -17.39 -5.75
CA ARG A 502 -13.16 -17.54 -4.30
C ARG A 502 -12.21 -18.55 -3.67
N GLU A 503 -11.53 -19.31 -4.49
CA GLU A 503 -10.59 -20.33 -4.07
C GLU A 503 -9.17 -19.77 -4.28
N ALA A 504 -8.48 -19.29 -3.22
CA ALA A 504 -7.12 -19.76 -3.09
C ALA A 504 -7.21 -21.25 -3.42
N PRO A 505 -6.42 -21.84 -4.38
CA PRO A 505 -6.60 -23.25 -4.63
C PRO A 505 -6.68 -23.94 -3.28
N GLU A 506 -7.59 -24.86 -3.15
CA GLU A 506 -7.73 -25.65 -1.91
C GLU A 506 -6.37 -26.06 -1.37
N ALA A 507 -5.43 -26.38 -2.26
CA ALA A 507 -4.04 -26.66 -1.96
C ALA A 507 -3.28 -25.50 -1.25
N GLU A 508 -3.45 -24.24 -1.69
CA GLU A 508 -2.81 -23.08 -1.02
C GLU A 508 -3.38 -22.86 0.38
N LEU A 509 -4.68 -23.01 0.53
CA LEU A 509 -5.35 -22.84 1.82
C LEU A 509 -4.97 -23.95 2.80
N VAL A 510 -4.95 -25.21 2.33
CA VAL A 510 -4.49 -26.37 3.10
C VAL A 510 -3.03 -26.16 3.53
N ARG A 511 -2.17 -25.74 2.61
CA ARG A 511 -0.77 -25.47 2.90
C ARG A 511 -0.59 -24.31 3.90
N ALA A 512 -1.29 -23.19 3.73
CA ALA A 512 -1.21 -22.07 4.67
C ALA A 512 -1.62 -22.49 6.08
N ARG A 513 -2.65 -23.32 6.22
CA ARG A 513 -3.09 -23.85 7.52
C ARG A 513 -2.09 -24.84 8.11
N ALA A 514 -1.49 -25.71 7.30
CA ALA A 514 -0.43 -26.62 7.78
C ALA A 514 0.75 -25.83 8.35
N ILE A 515 1.18 -24.75 7.66
CA ILE A 515 2.23 -23.86 8.15
C ILE A 515 1.81 -23.16 9.45
N LEU A 516 0.57 -22.69 9.56
CA LEU A 516 0.08 -22.06 10.78
C LEU A 516 0.00 -23.07 11.96
N ALA A 517 -0.36 -24.32 11.69
CA ALA A 517 -0.36 -25.38 12.70
C ALA A 517 1.06 -25.73 13.16
N GLU A 518 2.03 -25.86 12.23
CA GLU A 518 3.45 -26.07 12.53
C GLU A 518 3.99 -25.00 13.50
N LEU A 519 3.59 -23.73 13.31
CA LEU A 519 4.01 -22.60 14.12
C LEU A 519 3.07 -22.31 15.32
N SER A 520 2.10 -23.19 15.60
CA SER A 520 1.09 -23.03 16.67
C SER A 520 0.27 -21.73 16.57
N LEU A 521 -0.03 -21.28 15.35
CA LEU A 521 -0.84 -20.12 15.03
C LEU A 521 -2.24 -20.48 14.47
N ASP A 522 -2.59 -21.77 14.42
CA ASP A 522 -3.84 -22.29 13.85
C ASP A 522 -5.09 -21.67 14.50
N LYS A 523 -5.11 -21.55 15.83
CA LYS A 523 -6.19 -20.92 16.62
C LYS A 523 -6.34 -19.43 16.36
N LEU A 524 -5.28 -18.78 15.89
CA LEU A 524 -5.23 -17.35 15.60
C LEU A 524 -5.44 -17.04 14.11
N SER A 525 -5.70 -18.04 13.27
CA SER A 525 -5.80 -17.92 11.82
C SER A 525 -6.78 -16.83 11.37
N ASN A 526 -7.89 -16.67 12.08
CA ASN A 526 -8.94 -15.67 11.80
C ASN A 526 -8.76 -14.35 12.57
N GLU A 527 -7.78 -14.27 13.50
CA GLU A 527 -7.48 -13.01 14.19
C GLU A 527 -6.77 -12.03 13.29
N ARG A 528 -6.97 -10.72 13.53
CA ARG A 528 -6.20 -9.68 12.86
C ARG A 528 -4.75 -9.72 13.33
N ALA A 529 -3.82 -9.65 12.40
CA ALA A 529 -2.40 -9.67 12.73
C ALA A 529 -2.00 -8.49 13.65
N GLY A 530 -2.69 -7.36 13.56
CA GLY A 530 -2.49 -6.21 14.45
C GLY A 530 -2.74 -6.50 15.93
N ASN A 531 -3.62 -7.46 16.26
CA ASN A 531 -3.99 -7.82 17.63
C ASN A 531 -2.98 -8.80 18.29
N LEU A 532 -2.03 -9.31 17.53
CA LEU A 532 -1.06 -10.30 18.01
C LEU A 532 0.01 -9.66 18.91
N SER A 533 0.54 -10.46 19.84
CA SER A 533 1.76 -10.08 20.57
C SER A 533 2.97 -9.97 19.65
N GLY A 534 4.02 -9.26 20.06
CA GLY A 534 5.24 -9.09 19.26
C GLY A 534 5.86 -10.44 18.82
N GLY A 535 5.89 -11.42 19.71
CA GLY A 535 6.38 -12.75 19.38
C GLY A 535 5.50 -13.50 18.38
N GLN A 536 4.16 -13.40 18.50
CA GLN A 536 3.23 -14.00 17.53
C GLN A 536 3.36 -13.33 16.15
N LYS A 537 3.57 -12.01 16.08
CA LYS A 537 3.85 -11.29 14.82
C LYS A 537 5.11 -11.81 14.15
N ARG A 538 6.14 -12.09 14.93
CA ARG A 538 7.38 -12.68 14.41
C ARG A 538 7.15 -14.09 13.84
N LEU A 539 6.33 -14.92 14.50
CA LEU A 539 5.93 -16.23 13.96
C LEU A 539 5.10 -16.10 12.68
N VAL A 540 4.23 -15.09 12.56
CA VAL A 540 3.52 -14.80 11.29
C VAL A 540 4.49 -14.43 10.18
N GLU A 541 5.57 -13.70 10.48
CA GLU A 541 6.62 -13.38 9.51
C GLU A 541 7.31 -14.66 9.02
N PHE A 542 7.64 -15.60 9.91
CA PHE A 542 8.19 -16.92 9.56
C PHE A 542 7.18 -17.76 8.73
N ALA A 543 5.89 -17.74 9.08
CA ALA A 543 4.84 -18.40 8.30
C ALA A 543 4.75 -17.84 6.87
N ARG A 544 4.90 -16.52 6.70
CA ARG A 544 4.93 -15.87 5.39
C ARG A 544 6.14 -16.33 4.56
N ILE A 545 7.32 -16.40 5.17
CA ILE A 545 8.54 -16.89 4.50
C ILE A 545 8.32 -18.35 4.06
N ARG A 546 7.81 -19.20 4.95
CA ARG A 546 7.54 -20.61 4.64
C ARG A 546 6.56 -20.79 3.48
N MET A 547 5.55 -19.92 3.42
CA MET A 547 4.56 -19.92 2.32
C MET A 547 5.13 -19.44 1.00
N ALA A 548 6.12 -18.54 1.04
CA ALA A 548 6.72 -17.96 -0.15
C ALA A 548 7.81 -18.86 -0.80
N GLU A 549 8.32 -19.89 -0.10
CA GLU A 549 9.36 -20.84 -0.56
C GLU A 549 10.59 -20.16 -1.19
N PRO A 550 11.28 -19.28 -0.47
CA PRO A 550 12.45 -18.61 -1.02
C PRO A 550 13.65 -19.60 -1.17
N GLN A 551 14.57 -19.26 -2.07
CA GLN A 551 15.87 -19.92 -2.17
C GLN A 551 16.87 -19.36 -1.14
N LEU A 552 16.73 -18.08 -0.79
CA LEU A 552 17.50 -17.39 0.24
C LEU A 552 16.61 -16.48 1.05
N VAL A 553 16.72 -16.53 2.38
CA VAL A 553 16.08 -15.59 3.28
C VAL A 553 17.11 -14.80 4.08
N ILE A 554 16.91 -13.49 4.20
CA ILE A 554 17.68 -12.62 5.08
C ILE A 554 16.79 -12.26 6.27
N LEU A 555 17.19 -12.70 7.46
CA LEU A 555 16.53 -12.41 8.73
C LEU A 555 17.25 -11.27 9.46
N ASP A 556 16.57 -10.16 9.66
CA ASP A 556 17.14 -8.94 10.28
C ASP A 556 16.69 -8.87 11.76
N GLU A 557 17.61 -9.14 12.70
CA GLU A 557 17.42 -9.19 14.15
C GLU A 557 16.17 -9.99 14.58
N PRO A 558 16.06 -11.28 14.17
CA PRO A 558 14.87 -12.06 14.45
C PRO A 558 14.62 -12.27 15.95
N MET A 559 15.65 -12.22 16.80
CA MET A 559 15.56 -12.43 18.25
C MET A 559 15.19 -11.18 19.05
N GLY A 560 15.08 -10.02 18.40
CA GLY A 560 14.76 -8.75 19.08
C GLY A 560 13.43 -8.81 19.84
N GLY A 561 13.46 -8.66 21.18
CA GLY A 561 12.28 -8.69 22.04
C GLY A 561 11.60 -10.06 22.20
N VAL A 562 12.28 -11.14 21.88
CA VAL A 562 11.78 -12.52 21.91
C VAL A 562 12.18 -13.19 23.24
N ASN A 563 11.24 -13.89 23.89
CA ASN A 563 11.56 -14.69 25.08
C ASN A 563 12.28 -16.01 24.70
N PRO A 564 12.99 -16.66 25.63
CA PRO A 564 13.78 -17.88 25.34
C PRO A 564 12.96 -19.00 24.70
N VAL A 565 11.71 -19.21 25.14
CA VAL A 565 10.85 -20.30 24.62
C VAL A 565 10.51 -20.05 23.15
N LEU A 566 10.22 -18.81 22.79
CA LEU A 566 9.95 -18.44 21.40
C LEU A 566 11.24 -18.48 20.57
N GLY A 567 12.40 -18.13 21.16
CA GLY A 567 13.70 -18.26 20.53
C GLY A 567 14.00 -19.68 20.08
N GLU A 568 13.64 -20.67 20.92
CA GLU A 568 13.75 -22.09 20.59
C GLU A 568 12.91 -22.46 19.35
N ARG A 569 11.65 -22.02 19.30
CA ARG A 569 10.77 -22.26 18.15
C ARG A 569 11.29 -21.60 16.86
N MET A 570 11.92 -20.44 17.00
CA MET A 570 12.52 -19.75 15.87
C MET A 570 13.75 -20.48 15.34
N ALA A 571 14.59 -21.03 16.23
CA ALA A 571 15.71 -21.87 15.82
C ALA A 571 15.21 -23.11 15.06
N GLN A 572 14.19 -23.79 15.55
CA GLN A 572 13.57 -24.94 14.88
C GLN A 572 12.98 -24.55 13.51
N ALA A 573 12.35 -23.37 13.40
CA ALA A 573 11.84 -22.89 12.13
C ALA A 573 12.96 -22.59 11.13
N ILE A 574 14.12 -22.06 11.58
CA ILE A 574 15.30 -21.85 10.75
C ILE A 574 15.89 -23.18 10.27
N GLU A 575 15.98 -24.18 11.15
CA GLU A 575 16.37 -25.54 10.78
C GLU A 575 15.42 -26.13 9.72
N GLY A 576 14.11 -25.86 9.86
CA GLY A 576 13.09 -26.22 8.86
C GLY A 576 13.30 -25.54 7.50
N PHE A 577 13.79 -24.30 7.46
CA PHE A 577 14.17 -23.65 6.20
C PHE A 577 15.34 -24.36 5.54
N ILE A 578 16.39 -24.68 6.29
CA ILE A 578 17.56 -25.41 5.76
C ILE A 578 17.14 -26.79 5.26
N ALA A 579 16.33 -27.53 6.03
CA ALA A 579 15.83 -28.84 5.63
C ALA A 579 15.01 -28.80 4.32
N SER A 580 14.35 -27.68 4.03
CA SER A 580 13.64 -27.45 2.75
C SER A 580 14.53 -26.93 1.62
N GLY A 581 15.84 -26.79 1.84
CA GLY A 581 16.81 -26.32 0.83
C GLY A 581 16.95 -24.79 0.75
N THR A 582 16.30 -24.04 1.64
CA THR A 582 16.43 -22.56 1.70
C THR A 582 17.72 -22.19 2.43
N SER A 583 18.54 -21.33 1.82
CA SER A 583 19.71 -20.73 2.48
C SER A 583 19.27 -19.57 3.39
N VAL A 584 19.98 -19.32 4.48
CA VAL A 584 19.61 -18.30 5.45
C VAL A 584 20.79 -17.37 5.76
N ILE A 585 20.56 -16.06 5.72
CA ILE A 585 21.47 -15.06 6.28
C ILE A 585 20.76 -14.47 7.51
N ILE A 586 21.43 -14.47 8.67
CA ILE A 586 20.89 -13.92 9.90
C ILE A 586 21.77 -12.75 10.34
N VAL A 587 21.18 -11.57 10.45
CA VAL A 587 21.82 -10.43 11.12
C VAL A 587 21.39 -10.42 12.56
N GLU A 588 22.34 -10.56 13.46
CA GLU A 588 22.05 -10.63 14.89
C GLU A 588 23.20 -10.07 15.74
N HIS A 589 22.85 -9.61 16.91
CA HIS A 589 23.80 -9.21 17.96
C HIS A 589 23.80 -10.22 19.14
N ASN A 590 22.87 -11.17 19.16
CA ASN A 590 22.81 -12.26 20.14
C ASN A 590 23.78 -13.37 19.73
N LEU A 591 25.02 -13.29 20.21
CA LEU A 591 26.09 -14.23 19.86
C LEU A 591 25.77 -15.69 20.22
N PRO A 592 25.20 -16.03 21.42
CA PRO A 592 24.79 -17.39 21.73
C PRO A 592 23.80 -17.99 20.73
N PHE A 593 22.89 -17.18 20.20
CA PHE A 593 21.95 -17.64 19.18
C PHE A 593 22.67 -17.90 17.83
N ILE A 594 23.57 -17.01 17.42
CA ILE A 594 24.38 -17.21 16.21
C ILE A 594 25.28 -18.46 16.33
N GLU A 595 25.95 -18.64 17.45
CA GLU A 595 26.79 -19.85 17.73
C GLU A 595 25.99 -21.14 17.55
N ARG A 596 24.73 -21.14 17.95
CA ARG A 596 23.84 -22.31 17.86
C ARG A 596 23.39 -22.62 16.43
N VAL A 597 23.04 -21.59 15.62
CA VAL A 597 22.34 -21.81 14.34
C VAL A 597 23.23 -21.64 13.11
N ALA A 598 24.32 -20.88 13.19
CA ALA A 598 25.13 -20.51 12.03
C ALA A 598 26.31 -21.47 11.81
N GLN A 599 26.45 -21.96 10.58
CA GLN A 599 27.63 -22.74 10.15
C GLN A 599 28.79 -21.84 9.74
N GLN A 600 28.50 -20.63 9.24
CA GLN A 600 29.48 -19.62 8.86
C GLN A 600 29.07 -18.28 9.46
N VAL A 601 30.04 -17.50 9.89
CA VAL A 601 29.82 -16.15 10.42
C VAL A 601 30.72 -15.16 9.70
N ILE A 602 30.15 -14.00 9.37
CA ILE A 602 30.80 -12.86 8.75
C ILE A 602 30.76 -11.72 9.76
N VAL A 603 31.90 -11.12 10.03
CA VAL A 603 32.01 -10.01 10.98
C VAL A 603 32.24 -8.71 10.21
N MET A 604 31.34 -7.73 10.40
CA MET A 604 31.49 -6.39 9.84
C MET A 604 31.89 -5.38 10.92
N ALA A 605 32.77 -4.47 10.57
CA ALA A 605 33.09 -3.29 11.35
C ALA A 605 33.39 -2.12 10.40
N GLN A 606 32.97 -0.90 10.77
CA GLN A 606 33.23 0.34 10.01
C GLN A 606 32.90 0.24 8.49
N GLY A 607 31.83 -0.47 8.14
CA GLY A 607 31.37 -0.63 6.76
C GLY A 607 32.02 -1.78 5.99
N ALA A 608 33.04 -2.44 6.50
CA ALA A 608 33.81 -3.48 5.84
C ALA A 608 33.69 -4.85 6.53
N VAL A 609 33.98 -5.95 5.81
CA VAL A 609 34.14 -7.28 6.37
C VAL A 609 35.56 -7.40 6.96
N ILE A 610 35.67 -7.66 8.25
CA ILE A 610 36.96 -7.81 8.96
C ILE A 610 37.38 -9.26 9.18
N ALA A 611 36.41 -10.19 9.23
CA ALA A 611 36.67 -11.60 9.38
C ALA A 611 35.50 -12.45 8.85
N ALA A 612 35.78 -13.68 8.42
CA ALA A 612 34.76 -14.66 8.03
C ALA A 612 35.25 -16.07 8.33
N GLY A 613 34.37 -16.94 8.85
CA GLY A 613 34.68 -18.33 9.17
C GLY A 613 33.68 -18.97 10.15
N PRO A 614 33.93 -20.17 10.62
CA PRO A 614 33.18 -20.79 11.72
C PRO A 614 33.25 -19.95 13.00
N PHE A 615 32.18 -19.91 13.80
CA PHE A 615 32.08 -19.05 15.00
C PHE A 615 33.27 -19.25 15.96
N GLU A 616 33.69 -20.49 16.19
CA GLU A 616 34.82 -20.83 17.07
C GLU A 616 36.14 -20.16 16.66
N SER A 617 36.42 -20.11 15.36
CA SER A 617 37.64 -19.48 14.83
C SER A 617 37.65 -17.94 14.97
N LEU A 618 36.46 -17.34 15.02
CA LEU A 618 36.30 -15.88 15.13
C LEU A 618 36.39 -15.41 16.59
N ARG A 619 36.06 -16.26 17.55
CA ARG A 619 36.09 -15.97 18.99
C ARG A 619 37.52 -15.60 19.50
N SER A 620 38.56 -16.15 18.88
CA SER A 620 39.95 -15.87 19.20
C SER A 620 40.62 -14.87 18.24
N ASN A 621 39.89 -14.31 17.29
CA ASN A 621 40.44 -13.37 16.33
C ASN A 621 40.59 -11.97 16.94
N GLN A 622 41.82 -11.47 17.04
CA GLN A 622 42.12 -10.18 17.66
C GLN A 622 41.36 -9.01 17.04
N SER A 623 41.25 -8.97 15.69
CA SER A 623 40.52 -7.89 15.00
C SER A 623 39.02 -7.89 15.36
N VAL A 624 38.43 -9.06 15.59
CA VAL A 624 37.03 -9.21 16.03
C VAL A 624 36.88 -8.72 17.47
N ILE A 625 37.77 -9.11 18.35
CA ILE A 625 37.81 -8.73 19.76
C ILE A 625 37.93 -7.19 19.87
N ASP A 626 38.87 -6.60 19.14
CA ASP A 626 39.12 -5.15 19.17
C ASP A 626 37.91 -4.35 18.63
N ALA A 627 37.23 -4.87 17.59
CA ALA A 627 36.03 -4.24 17.04
C ALA A 627 34.86 -4.20 18.04
N TYR A 628 34.72 -5.19 18.93
CA TYR A 628 33.69 -5.22 19.97
C TYR A 628 34.11 -4.51 21.26
N LEU A 629 35.39 -4.55 21.65
CA LEU A 629 35.91 -3.89 22.84
C LEU A 629 36.10 -2.37 22.64
N GLY A 630 36.31 -1.90 21.41
CA GLY A 630 36.42 -0.47 21.10
C GLY A 630 35.14 0.34 21.32
N GLU A 631 34.00 -0.33 21.55
CA GLU A 631 32.72 0.31 21.89
C GLU A 631 32.47 0.46 23.40
N VAL A 632 33.34 -0.08 24.27
CA VAL A 632 33.23 0.12 25.71
C VAL A 632 33.92 1.44 26.06
N PRO A 633 33.22 2.53 26.43
CA PRO A 633 33.86 3.72 26.99
C PRO A 633 34.55 3.29 28.29
N ILE A 634 35.87 3.46 28.35
CA ILE A 634 36.66 3.32 29.58
C ILE A 634 36.26 4.41 30.56
#